data_78f0a89d2637846bdc187e14dfb02463
#
_entry.id   78f0a89d2637846bdc187e14dfb02463
#
_cell.length_a   1.000
_cell.length_b   1.000
_cell.length_c   1.000
_cell.angle_alpha   90.00
_cell.angle_beta   90.00
_cell.angle_gamma   90.00
#
_symmetry.space_group_name_H-M   'P 1'
#
loop_
_entity.id
_entity.type
_entity.pdbx_description
1 polymer ?
#
loop_
_entity_poly.entity_id
_entity_poly.type
_entity_poly.pdbx_seq_one_letter_code
_entity_poly.pdbx_strand_id
1 'polypeptide(L)'
;MSAPTPGISVFIRGILGYLRPYRSQSLLVGSLLVLESLLVALIPLSLRAIIDSGLIERDQRTLAVALGVLAGAGIIITAGGLFRDYVLARLQAGMLSDIRSGMFKHLQQLSPAFYARTRTGEILSRFSSDLASVENAVTAAAQRGILPALNCIVATIILIALDWRLSVIALFIWPWFLLVPRSLVPKVSDASYERKTRDEKIMIALQENVAAQPVVKAFSLEQFSTSSFLDRNADLKRSSNRAELLSALLERSTVVGVLLLLVVTMSAGARFAYAGNITIGTLVAFQALFLTLSYSLLYVTQYLSNLGPATFGMKRINDLLGESSRLADVPGVVELPRPNKSIEFSHVTFGYNPSHPNIYDVNLTVPHGASVAVVGPSGSGKSTLLTLLMRFYDPQAGTVSIDGHDLRTVANDTLRRHMGIVFQDSFLFNMTVRENIRLGRLDATDDEVVEAARAAEIHDVICSLPAGYSTLAGEGGSQLSAGERQRIAIARALVRNPAILLLDEATSALDPPTEQALNATIHRLGQGRTVISATHRLASTAGADMIFVLDKGSVVEHGRHSMLLPAAGLYSRLWNKQTGFTLHDHGDRVEIDIARLRSLPILSSFDQSLLTELQSQFDTEHYPAGRVIVHEGDPGDRFYVIVRGAATVSKAHRDGDNPDVLGVLQDGDFFGEIALLKDTPRTATVRATMPCICLSLRRENFTAILNRFPDIREQVTQIARARYAQLGQGWETS
;
A
#
# COMPACT_ATOMS: atom_id res chain seq x y z
N MET A 1 -15.48 20.22 -1.14
CA MET A 1 -15.36 20.94 -2.43
C MET A 1 -15.00 19.90 -3.48
N SER A 2 -15.91 19.61 -4.42
CA SER A 2 -15.65 18.67 -5.52
C SER A 2 -14.58 19.26 -6.43
N ALA A 3 -13.46 18.55 -6.58
CA ALA A 3 -12.43 18.92 -7.55
C ALA A 3 -13.10 19.03 -8.95
N PRO A 4 -12.75 20.06 -9.75
CA PRO A 4 -13.32 20.21 -11.07
C PRO A 4 -13.06 18.94 -11.90
N THR A 5 -14.11 18.42 -12.54
CA THR A 5 -14.02 17.24 -13.39
C THR A 5 -12.96 17.48 -14.46
N PRO A 6 -11.93 16.63 -14.57
CA PRO A 6 -10.92 16.80 -15.61
C PRO A 6 -11.60 16.73 -16.98
N GLY A 7 -11.35 17.71 -17.83
CA GLY A 7 -11.99 17.79 -19.15
C GLY A 7 -11.63 16.57 -20.02
N ILE A 8 -12.56 16.12 -20.87
CA ILE A 8 -12.36 15.04 -21.86
C ILE A 8 -11.07 15.25 -22.68
N SER A 9 -10.67 16.51 -22.87
CA SER A 9 -9.43 16.89 -23.55
C SER A 9 -8.16 16.29 -22.92
N VAL A 10 -8.13 16.08 -21.60
CA VAL A 10 -7.00 15.44 -20.89
C VAL A 10 -6.88 13.98 -21.28
N PHE A 11 -8.02 13.27 -21.33
CA PHE A 11 -8.07 11.88 -21.77
C PHE A 11 -7.61 11.74 -23.23
N ILE A 12 -8.20 12.53 -24.14
CA ILE A 12 -7.86 12.49 -25.57
C ILE A 12 -6.37 12.77 -25.78
N ARG A 13 -5.83 13.81 -25.15
CA ARG A 13 -4.42 14.17 -25.28
C ARG A 13 -3.49 13.06 -24.74
N GLY A 14 -3.84 12.47 -23.61
CA GLY A 14 -3.11 11.33 -23.05
C GLY A 14 -3.08 10.15 -24.01
N ILE A 15 -4.25 9.72 -24.49
CA ILE A 15 -4.37 8.59 -25.42
C ILE A 15 -3.62 8.88 -26.74
N LEU A 16 -3.75 10.08 -27.31
CA LEU A 16 -3.01 10.45 -28.54
C LEU A 16 -1.49 10.37 -28.35
N GLY A 17 -0.99 10.68 -27.14
CA GLY A 17 0.43 10.53 -26.78
C GLY A 17 0.86 9.06 -26.90
N TYR A 18 0.10 8.15 -26.34
CA TYR A 18 0.38 6.70 -26.39
C TYR A 18 0.12 6.06 -27.74
N LEU A 19 -0.71 6.65 -28.61
CA LEU A 19 -0.94 6.19 -29.96
C LEU A 19 0.18 6.60 -30.95
N ARG A 20 1.07 7.50 -30.58
CA ARG A 20 2.17 7.94 -31.48
C ARG A 20 3.03 6.81 -32.04
N PRO A 21 3.43 5.79 -31.28
CA PRO A 21 4.20 4.65 -31.81
C PRO A 21 3.39 3.81 -32.80
N TYR A 22 2.07 3.84 -32.71
CA TYR A 22 1.12 3.01 -33.48
C TYR A 22 0.40 3.76 -34.61
N ARG A 23 1.01 4.86 -35.15
CA ARG A 23 0.37 5.74 -36.14
C ARG A 23 -0.13 5.01 -37.39
N SER A 24 0.66 4.08 -37.93
CA SER A 24 0.26 3.31 -39.14
C SER A 24 -0.96 2.44 -38.88
N GLN A 25 -1.01 1.76 -37.74
CA GLN A 25 -2.15 0.93 -37.35
C GLN A 25 -3.38 1.80 -37.05
N SER A 26 -3.21 2.94 -36.40
CA SER A 26 -4.30 3.89 -36.11
C SER A 26 -4.91 4.47 -37.39
N LEU A 27 -4.08 4.83 -38.38
CA LEU A 27 -4.53 5.29 -39.69
C LEU A 27 -5.26 4.20 -40.46
N LEU A 28 -4.74 2.97 -40.42
CA LEU A 28 -5.40 1.81 -41.05
C LEU A 28 -6.78 1.55 -40.42
N VAL A 29 -6.89 1.52 -39.10
CA VAL A 29 -8.17 1.36 -38.40
C VAL A 29 -9.12 2.52 -38.77
N GLY A 30 -8.62 3.77 -38.76
CA GLY A 30 -9.42 4.94 -39.15
C GLY A 30 -9.96 4.84 -40.59
N SER A 31 -9.13 4.42 -41.56
CA SER A 31 -9.57 4.23 -42.95
C SER A 31 -10.58 3.11 -43.12
N LEU A 32 -10.41 1.98 -42.39
CA LEU A 32 -11.39 0.90 -42.37
C LEU A 32 -12.73 1.33 -41.75
N LEU A 33 -12.74 2.13 -40.68
CA LEU A 33 -13.96 2.69 -40.09
C LEU A 33 -14.71 3.59 -41.07
N VAL A 34 -13.99 4.46 -41.81
CA VAL A 34 -14.61 5.29 -42.85
C VAL A 34 -15.18 4.45 -43.98
N LEU A 35 -14.44 3.48 -44.46
CA LEU A 35 -14.91 2.56 -45.51
C LEU A 35 -16.18 1.79 -45.04
N GLU A 36 -16.16 1.26 -43.83
CA GLU A 36 -17.30 0.54 -43.25
C GLU A 36 -18.54 1.45 -43.15
N SER A 37 -18.38 2.70 -42.68
CA SER A 37 -19.48 3.67 -42.60
C SER A 37 -20.09 3.98 -43.98
N LEU A 38 -19.27 4.09 -45.03
CA LEU A 38 -19.74 4.30 -46.38
C LEU A 38 -20.45 3.05 -46.93
N LEU A 39 -19.93 1.85 -46.69
CA LEU A 39 -20.57 0.62 -47.13
C LEU A 39 -21.91 0.34 -46.42
N VAL A 40 -22.00 0.64 -45.10
CA VAL A 40 -23.26 0.53 -44.35
C VAL A 40 -24.35 1.43 -44.96
N ALA A 41 -23.99 2.60 -45.47
CA ALA A 41 -24.91 3.49 -46.14
C ALA A 41 -25.43 2.99 -47.51
N LEU A 42 -24.72 2.07 -48.16
CA LEU A 42 -25.17 1.43 -49.42
C LEU A 42 -26.36 0.50 -49.20
N ILE A 43 -26.54 -0.07 -48.00
CA ILE A 43 -27.65 -0.99 -47.70
C ILE A 43 -29.01 -0.34 -47.90
N PRO A 44 -29.35 0.82 -47.28
CA PRO A 44 -30.61 1.54 -47.53
C PRO A 44 -30.75 2.01 -48.97
N LEU A 45 -29.67 2.46 -49.61
CA LEU A 45 -29.69 2.88 -51.01
C LEU A 45 -29.99 1.75 -51.95
N SER A 46 -29.44 0.54 -51.68
CA SER A 46 -29.76 -0.66 -52.43
C SER A 46 -31.20 -1.09 -52.27
N LEU A 47 -31.78 -0.94 -51.04
CA LEU A 47 -33.21 -1.19 -50.81
C LEU A 47 -34.10 -0.26 -51.63
N ARG A 48 -33.74 1.01 -51.79
CA ARG A 48 -34.43 1.93 -52.71
C ARG A 48 -34.42 1.39 -54.15
N ALA A 49 -33.25 1.03 -54.70
CA ALA A 49 -33.12 0.53 -56.07
C ALA A 49 -33.87 -0.79 -56.26
N ILE A 50 -33.89 -1.68 -55.28
CA ILE A 50 -34.65 -2.96 -55.32
C ILE A 50 -36.16 -2.67 -55.41
N ILE A 51 -36.68 -1.73 -54.62
CA ILE A 51 -38.10 -1.46 -54.57
C ILE A 51 -38.54 -0.66 -55.80
N ASP A 52 -37.89 0.46 -56.10
CA ASP A 52 -38.34 1.37 -57.14
C ASP A 52 -38.12 0.73 -58.55
N SER A 53 -36.89 0.46 -58.90
CA SER A 53 -36.58 -0.04 -60.28
C SER A 53 -36.73 -1.55 -60.39
N GLY A 54 -36.32 -2.33 -59.37
CA GLY A 54 -36.35 -3.79 -59.42
C GLY A 54 -37.78 -4.37 -59.37
N LEU A 55 -38.60 -3.92 -58.41
CA LEU A 55 -39.94 -4.49 -58.17
C LEU A 55 -41.05 -3.72 -58.88
N ILE A 56 -41.04 -2.37 -58.79
CA ILE A 56 -42.12 -1.55 -59.38
C ILE A 56 -41.94 -1.45 -60.89
N GLU A 57 -40.75 -1.11 -61.39
CA GLU A 57 -40.44 -1.02 -62.83
C GLU A 57 -40.17 -2.39 -63.48
N ARG A 58 -40.05 -3.49 -62.67
CA ARG A 58 -39.77 -4.85 -63.08
C ARG A 58 -38.47 -5.02 -63.85
N ASP A 59 -37.46 -4.18 -63.58
CA ASP A 59 -36.13 -4.32 -64.21
C ASP A 59 -35.28 -5.36 -63.46
N GLN A 60 -35.20 -6.57 -64.06
CA GLN A 60 -34.45 -7.68 -63.51
C GLN A 60 -32.94 -7.41 -63.43
N ARG A 61 -32.39 -6.58 -64.33
CA ARG A 61 -30.97 -6.25 -64.31
C ARG A 61 -30.63 -5.37 -63.12
N THR A 62 -31.37 -4.32 -62.88
CA THR A 62 -31.22 -3.46 -61.73
C THR A 62 -31.46 -4.20 -60.42
N LEU A 63 -32.43 -5.11 -60.37
CA LEU A 63 -32.67 -5.97 -59.22
C LEU A 63 -31.44 -6.87 -58.93
N ALA A 64 -30.90 -7.57 -59.97
CA ALA A 64 -29.72 -8.42 -59.77
C ALA A 64 -28.48 -7.65 -59.32
N VAL A 65 -28.23 -6.48 -59.92
CA VAL A 65 -27.11 -5.59 -59.50
C VAL A 65 -27.29 -5.13 -58.08
N ALA A 66 -28.50 -4.63 -57.68
CA ALA A 66 -28.73 -4.15 -56.31
C ALA A 66 -28.56 -5.28 -55.25
N LEU A 67 -29.04 -6.49 -55.55
CA LEU A 67 -28.84 -7.67 -54.71
C LEU A 67 -27.36 -8.05 -54.64
N GLY A 68 -26.62 -7.98 -55.76
CA GLY A 68 -25.18 -8.22 -55.83
C GLY A 68 -24.40 -7.22 -55.01
N VAL A 69 -24.75 -5.91 -55.08
CA VAL A 69 -24.15 -4.85 -54.26
C VAL A 69 -24.42 -5.08 -52.78
N LEU A 70 -25.64 -5.45 -52.43
CA LEU A 70 -26.01 -5.73 -51.05
C LEU A 70 -25.23 -6.90 -50.46
N ALA A 71 -25.15 -8.01 -51.20
CA ALA A 71 -24.40 -9.20 -50.80
C ALA A 71 -22.88 -8.91 -50.73
N GLY A 72 -22.34 -8.24 -51.74
CA GLY A 72 -20.92 -7.84 -51.77
C GLY A 72 -20.54 -6.89 -50.63
N ALA A 73 -21.39 -5.86 -50.39
CA ALA A 73 -21.22 -4.95 -49.27
C ALA A 73 -21.22 -5.70 -47.91
N GLY A 74 -22.17 -6.64 -47.72
CA GLY A 74 -22.23 -7.46 -46.52
C GLY A 74 -20.97 -8.28 -46.25
N ILE A 75 -20.43 -8.92 -47.33
CA ILE A 75 -19.19 -9.68 -47.22
C ILE A 75 -18.00 -8.77 -46.89
N ILE A 76 -17.89 -7.62 -47.58
CA ILE A 76 -16.78 -6.67 -47.35
C ILE A 76 -16.87 -6.04 -45.96
N ILE A 77 -18.06 -5.68 -45.50
CA ILE A 77 -18.27 -5.15 -44.12
C ILE A 77 -17.82 -6.20 -43.10
N THR A 78 -18.24 -7.47 -43.27
CA THR A 78 -17.89 -8.52 -42.31
C THR A 78 -16.41 -8.83 -42.32
N ALA A 79 -15.80 -9.05 -43.49
CA ALA A 79 -14.38 -9.36 -43.60
C ALA A 79 -13.50 -8.17 -43.17
N GLY A 80 -13.84 -6.97 -43.63
CA GLY A 80 -13.16 -5.74 -43.25
C GLY A 80 -13.29 -5.43 -41.74
N GLY A 81 -14.48 -5.67 -41.16
CA GLY A 81 -14.74 -5.55 -39.75
C GLY A 81 -13.88 -6.50 -38.91
N LEU A 82 -13.81 -7.79 -39.30
CA LEU A 82 -12.94 -8.75 -38.60
C LEU A 82 -11.47 -8.34 -38.67
N PHE A 83 -11.00 -7.89 -39.85
CA PHE A 83 -9.62 -7.44 -40.01
C PHE A 83 -9.35 -6.18 -39.18
N ARG A 84 -10.26 -5.20 -39.19
CA ARG A 84 -10.21 -4.00 -38.33
C ARG A 84 -10.12 -4.39 -36.87
N ASP A 85 -10.99 -5.28 -36.39
CA ASP A 85 -11.06 -5.68 -34.99
C ASP A 85 -9.76 -6.41 -34.56
N TYR A 86 -9.16 -7.19 -35.43
CA TYR A 86 -7.85 -7.82 -35.21
C TYR A 86 -6.75 -6.75 -35.05
N VAL A 87 -6.67 -5.79 -35.99
CA VAL A 87 -5.66 -4.72 -35.91
C VAL A 87 -5.88 -3.85 -34.67
N LEU A 88 -7.13 -3.53 -34.36
CA LEU A 88 -7.51 -2.74 -33.18
C LEU A 88 -7.16 -3.44 -31.88
N ALA A 89 -7.46 -4.74 -31.76
CA ALA A 89 -7.09 -5.53 -30.57
C ALA A 89 -5.59 -5.53 -30.30
N ARG A 90 -4.79 -5.70 -31.39
CA ARG A 90 -3.32 -5.66 -31.29
C ARG A 90 -2.80 -4.28 -30.86
N LEU A 91 -3.36 -3.22 -31.43
CA LEU A 91 -3.03 -1.84 -31.07
C LEU A 91 -3.34 -1.55 -29.60
N GLN A 92 -4.53 -1.94 -29.13
CA GLN A 92 -4.99 -1.75 -27.76
C GLN A 92 -4.10 -2.50 -26.78
N ALA A 93 -3.84 -3.80 -27.04
CA ALA A 93 -2.97 -4.61 -26.18
C ALA A 93 -1.55 -4.03 -26.08
N GLY A 94 -0.98 -3.55 -27.19
CA GLY A 94 0.32 -2.91 -27.22
C GLY A 94 0.34 -1.62 -26.38
N MET A 95 -0.60 -0.74 -26.62
CA MET A 95 -0.71 0.54 -25.87
C MET A 95 -0.89 0.31 -24.35
N LEU A 96 -1.75 -0.61 -23.96
CA LEU A 96 -1.97 -0.91 -22.53
C LEU A 96 -0.74 -1.54 -21.89
N SER A 97 -0.01 -2.40 -22.62
CA SER A 97 1.26 -2.94 -22.18
C SER A 97 2.29 -1.83 -21.95
N ASP A 98 2.36 -0.85 -22.86
CA ASP A 98 3.28 0.29 -22.73
C ASP A 98 2.94 1.16 -21.51
N ILE A 99 1.64 1.42 -21.27
CA ILE A 99 1.20 2.16 -20.08
C ILE A 99 1.60 1.41 -18.80
N ARG A 100 1.28 0.10 -18.70
CA ARG A 100 1.63 -0.73 -17.53
C ARG A 100 3.14 -0.76 -17.28
N SER A 101 3.91 -0.98 -18.35
CA SER A 101 5.38 -1.01 -18.27
C SER A 101 5.97 0.34 -17.87
N GLY A 102 5.43 1.43 -18.42
CA GLY A 102 5.82 2.79 -18.07
C GLY A 102 5.54 3.11 -16.60
N MET A 103 4.34 2.78 -16.13
CA MET A 103 3.97 2.95 -14.72
C MET A 103 4.88 2.14 -13.79
N PHE A 104 5.15 0.87 -14.12
CA PHE A 104 5.99 0.01 -13.29
C PHE A 104 7.44 0.50 -13.26
N LYS A 105 8.02 0.87 -14.41
CA LYS A 105 9.36 1.44 -14.49
C LYS A 105 9.47 2.73 -13.66
N HIS A 106 8.45 3.58 -13.74
CA HIS A 106 8.42 4.83 -12.97
C HIS A 106 8.33 4.57 -11.46
N LEU A 107 7.50 3.61 -11.02
CA LEU A 107 7.45 3.20 -9.62
C LEU A 107 8.83 2.79 -9.09
N GLN A 108 9.61 2.01 -9.84
CA GLN A 108 10.96 1.60 -9.41
C GLN A 108 11.93 2.78 -9.21
N GLN A 109 11.64 3.93 -9.79
CA GLN A 109 12.45 5.14 -9.69
C GLN A 109 12.00 6.07 -8.55
N LEU A 110 10.83 5.84 -7.96
CA LEU A 110 10.31 6.69 -6.88
C LEU A 110 11.05 6.43 -5.56
N SER A 111 11.18 7.48 -4.76
CA SER A 111 11.85 7.40 -3.46
C SER A 111 11.04 6.60 -2.43
N PRO A 112 11.71 5.99 -1.42
CA PRO A 112 11.02 5.37 -0.29
C PRO A 112 10.02 6.29 0.42
N ALA A 113 10.27 7.61 0.41
CA ALA A 113 9.35 8.62 0.93
C ALA A 113 7.97 8.61 0.26
N PHE A 114 7.90 8.29 -1.03
CA PHE A 114 6.63 8.12 -1.73
C PHE A 114 5.85 6.93 -1.17
N TYR A 115 6.50 5.79 -0.98
CA TYR A 115 5.87 4.57 -0.45
C TYR A 115 5.43 4.72 1.00
N ALA A 116 6.15 5.50 1.82
CA ALA A 116 5.78 5.76 3.20
C ALA A 116 4.51 6.63 3.34
N ARG A 117 4.25 7.55 2.38
CA ARG A 117 3.06 8.42 2.40
C ARG A 117 1.87 7.89 1.61
N THR A 118 2.11 6.96 0.66
CA THR A 118 1.08 6.45 -0.25
C THR A 118 0.67 5.04 0.16
N ARG A 119 -0.62 4.81 0.33
CA ARG A 119 -1.12 3.48 0.70
C ARG A 119 -0.93 2.50 -0.45
N THR A 120 -0.50 1.27 -0.15
CA THR A 120 -0.31 0.21 -1.15
C THR A 120 -1.57 -0.03 -2.00
N GLY A 121 -2.75 -0.03 -1.37
CA GLY A 121 -4.04 -0.17 -2.07
C GLY A 121 -4.31 0.92 -3.10
N GLU A 122 -3.85 2.15 -2.86
CA GLU A 122 -3.97 3.24 -3.83
C GLU A 122 -3.10 3.00 -5.07
N ILE A 123 -1.87 2.53 -4.87
CA ILE A 123 -0.97 2.17 -5.98
C ILE A 123 -1.59 1.03 -6.80
N LEU A 124 -2.07 -0.03 -6.14
CA LEU A 124 -2.69 -1.18 -6.80
C LEU A 124 -3.96 -0.79 -7.56
N SER A 125 -4.77 0.15 -7.05
CA SER A 125 -5.96 0.62 -7.74
C SER A 125 -5.65 1.30 -9.07
N ARG A 126 -4.49 1.97 -9.19
CA ARG A 126 -4.04 2.60 -10.45
C ARG A 126 -3.73 1.55 -11.53
N PHE A 127 -3.17 0.39 -11.14
CA PHE A 127 -2.88 -0.72 -12.06
C PHE A 127 -4.10 -1.58 -12.38
N SER A 128 -5.14 -1.57 -11.56
CA SER A 128 -6.36 -2.35 -11.72
C SER A 128 -7.52 -1.49 -12.22
N SER A 129 -8.25 -0.84 -11.35
CA SER A 129 -9.51 -0.15 -11.67
C SER A 129 -9.34 1.06 -12.59
N ASP A 130 -8.26 1.86 -12.40
CA ASP A 130 -8.05 3.04 -13.22
C ASP A 130 -7.63 2.66 -14.64
N LEU A 131 -6.69 1.72 -14.74
CA LEU A 131 -6.26 1.23 -16.05
C LEU A 131 -7.38 0.48 -16.77
N ALA A 132 -8.20 -0.32 -16.06
CA ALA A 132 -9.38 -0.97 -16.64
C ALA A 132 -10.41 0.04 -17.17
N SER A 133 -10.60 1.17 -16.48
CA SER A 133 -11.47 2.24 -16.94
C SER A 133 -10.98 2.87 -18.26
N VAL A 134 -9.67 3.08 -18.37
CA VAL A 134 -9.01 3.56 -19.61
C VAL A 134 -9.13 2.51 -20.71
N GLU A 135 -8.86 1.23 -20.41
CA GLU A 135 -9.00 0.11 -21.32
C GLU A 135 -10.39 0.01 -21.91
N ASN A 136 -11.44 0.05 -21.06
CA ASN A 136 -12.83 0.00 -21.48
C ASN A 136 -13.19 1.17 -22.41
N ALA A 137 -12.73 2.39 -22.11
CA ALA A 137 -13.00 3.54 -22.95
C ALA A 137 -12.29 3.46 -24.30
N VAL A 138 -11.05 2.99 -24.34
CA VAL A 138 -10.28 2.81 -25.58
C VAL A 138 -10.90 1.68 -26.43
N THR A 139 -11.27 0.56 -25.81
CA THR A 139 -11.92 -0.56 -26.50
C THR A 139 -13.26 -0.16 -27.11
N ALA A 140 -14.07 0.60 -26.37
CA ALA A 140 -15.34 1.09 -26.86
C ALA A 140 -15.22 2.22 -27.90
N ALA A 141 -14.08 2.91 -27.99
CA ALA A 141 -13.92 4.09 -28.83
C ALA A 141 -14.24 3.84 -30.31
N ALA A 142 -13.73 2.75 -30.89
CA ALA A 142 -13.95 2.44 -32.27
C ALA A 142 -15.40 2.07 -32.58
N GLN A 143 -15.99 1.16 -31.78
CA GLN A 143 -17.30 0.59 -32.03
C GLN A 143 -18.47 1.44 -31.56
N ARG A 144 -18.32 2.15 -30.43
CA ARG A 144 -19.38 2.96 -29.81
C ARG A 144 -19.16 4.47 -29.92
N GLY A 145 -17.95 4.90 -30.26
CA GLY A 145 -17.60 6.32 -30.41
C GLY A 145 -17.43 6.72 -31.87
N ILE A 146 -16.35 6.28 -32.52
CA ILE A 146 -15.89 6.77 -33.82
C ILE A 146 -16.80 6.27 -34.96
N LEU A 147 -17.06 4.98 -35.06
CA LEU A 147 -17.89 4.43 -36.14
C LEU A 147 -19.33 4.97 -36.11
N PRO A 148 -20.04 5.00 -34.95
CA PRO A 148 -21.35 5.62 -34.91
C PRO A 148 -21.33 7.11 -35.21
N ALA A 149 -20.29 7.86 -34.80
CA ALA A 149 -20.13 9.27 -35.13
C ALA A 149 -20.00 9.47 -36.66
N LEU A 150 -19.22 8.65 -37.34
CA LEU A 150 -19.12 8.64 -38.80
C LEU A 150 -20.49 8.29 -39.46
N ASN A 151 -21.15 7.26 -38.93
CA ASN A 151 -22.48 6.88 -39.42
C ASN A 151 -23.51 8.02 -39.26
N CYS A 152 -23.43 8.79 -38.17
CA CYS A 152 -24.28 9.99 -38.00
C CYS A 152 -24.05 11.02 -39.11
N ILE A 153 -22.79 11.30 -39.44
CA ILE A 153 -22.40 12.25 -40.47
C ILE A 153 -22.88 11.76 -41.85
N VAL A 154 -22.55 10.54 -42.21
CA VAL A 154 -22.88 9.93 -43.51
C VAL A 154 -24.40 9.82 -43.68
N ALA A 155 -25.11 9.28 -42.68
CA ALA A 155 -26.57 9.15 -42.73
C ALA A 155 -27.26 10.51 -42.86
N THR A 156 -26.81 11.53 -42.12
CA THR A 156 -27.39 12.88 -42.22
C THR A 156 -27.24 13.48 -43.60
N ILE A 157 -26.04 13.36 -44.22
CA ILE A 157 -25.82 13.86 -45.61
C ILE A 157 -26.74 13.17 -46.57
N ILE A 158 -26.89 11.82 -46.49
CA ILE A 158 -27.70 11.06 -47.41
C ILE A 158 -29.20 11.30 -47.18
N LEU A 159 -29.66 11.45 -45.92
CA LEU A 159 -31.06 11.79 -45.60
C LEU A 159 -31.47 13.11 -46.23
N ILE A 160 -30.64 14.16 -46.15
CA ILE A 160 -30.87 15.46 -46.76
C ILE A 160 -30.92 15.34 -48.29
N ALA A 161 -30.03 14.52 -48.88
CA ALA A 161 -29.98 14.29 -50.31
C ALA A 161 -31.16 13.46 -50.85
N LEU A 162 -31.73 12.55 -50.03
CA LEU A 162 -32.90 11.76 -50.40
C LEU A 162 -34.20 12.61 -50.47
N ASP A 163 -34.48 13.31 -49.39
CA ASP A 163 -35.59 14.28 -49.33
C ASP A 163 -35.36 15.28 -48.18
N TRP A 164 -35.09 16.53 -48.50
CA TRP A 164 -34.86 17.59 -47.53
C TRP A 164 -36.09 17.91 -46.66
N ARG A 165 -37.32 17.70 -47.18
CA ARG A 165 -38.58 18.00 -46.45
C ARG A 165 -38.78 17.03 -45.31
N LEU A 166 -38.58 15.73 -45.55
CA LEU A 166 -38.59 14.71 -44.51
C LEU A 166 -37.49 14.92 -43.49
N SER A 167 -36.29 15.36 -43.93
CA SER A 167 -35.19 15.69 -43.05
C SER A 167 -35.47 16.85 -42.11
N VAL A 168 -36.17 17.91 -42.61
CA VAL A 168 -36.64 19.02 -41.76
C VAL A 168 -37.65 18.56 -40.74
N ILE A 169 -38.63 17.67 -41.13
CA ILE A 169 -39.58 17.09 -40.19
C ILE A 169 -38.86 16.29 -39.09
N ALA A 170 -37.86 15.49 -39.48
CA ALA A 170 -37.02 14.76 -38.54
C ALA A 170 -36.29 15.68 -37.54
N LEU A 171 -35.88 16.89 -37.99
CA LEU A 171 -35.20 17.87 -37.16
C LEU A 171 -36.09 18.44 -36.04
N PHE A 172 -37.40 18.52 -36.24
CA PHE A 172 -38.33 19.03 -35.21
C PHE A 172 -38.37 18.19 -33.92
N ILE A 173 -37.90 16.96 -33.93
CA ILE A 173 -37.87 16.10 -32.75
C ILE A 173 -36.47 16.11 -32.07
N TRP A 174 -35.47 16.71 -32.69
CA TRP A 174 -34.14 16.90 -32.08
C TRP A 174 -34.19 17.54 -30.67
N PRO A 175 -35.07 18.50 -30.36
CA PRO A 175 -35.19 19.01 -29.00
C PRO A 175 -35.46 17.92 -27.95
N TRP A 176 -36.20 16.84 -28.29
CA TRP A 176 -36.36 15.71 -27.35
C TRP A 176 -35.07 15.06 -26.97
N PHE A 177 -34.15 14.81 -27.93
CA PHE A 177 -32.86 14.21 -27.71
C PHE A 177 -31.84 15.14 -27.00
N LEU A 178 -32.13 16.44 -26.97
CA LEU A 178 -31.31 17.42 -26.26
C LEU A 178 -31.86 17.70 -24.85
N LEU A 179 -33.14 17.87 -24.68
CA LEU A 179 -33.74 18.30 -23.40
C LEU A 179 -33.87 17.15 -22.39
N VAL A 180 -34.28 15.95 -22.86
CA VAL A 180 -34.47 14.81 -21.95
C VAL A 180 -33.14 14.35 -21.34
N PRO A 181 -32.06 14.11 -22.10
CA PRO A 181 -30.78 13.79 -21.52
C PRO A 181 -30.23 14.92 -20.63
N ARG A 182 -30.41 16.19 -21.02
CA ARG A 182 -29.92 17.32 -20.22
C ARG A 182 -30.54 17.34 -18.81
N SER A 183 -31.76 16.84 -18.63
CA SER A 183 -32.40 16.74 -17.33
C SER A 183 -32.10 15.47 -16.56
N LEU A 184 -31.89 14.35 -17.26
CA LEU A 184 -31.68 13.03 -16.62
C LEU A 184 -30.22 12.67 -16.39
N VAL A 185 -29.31 13.06 -17.30
CA VAL A 185 -27.86 12.71 -17.19
C VAL A 185 -27.26 13.17 -15.87
N PRO A 186 -27.48 14.38 -15.36
CA PRO A 186 -26.96 14.78 -14.05
C PRO A 186 -27.45 13.85 -12.94
N LYS A 187 -28.74 13.51 -12.92
CA LYS A 187 -29.37 12.65 -11.92
C LYS A 187 -28.78 11.21 -11.95
N VAL A 188 -28.56 10.69 -13.17
CA VAL A 188 -27.91 9.38 -13.38
C VAL A 188 -26.47 9.43 -12.90
N SER A 189 -25.74 10.50 -13.20
CA SER A 189 -24.36 10.68 -12.76
C SER A 189 -24.24 10.72 -11.24
N ASP A 190 -25.10 11.52 -10.57
CA ASP A 190 -25.12 11.63 -9.11
C ASP A 190 -25.44 10.28 -8.44
N ALA A 191 -26.47 9.58 -8.94
CA ALA A 191 -26.84 8.26 -8.41
C ALA A 191 -25.75 7.21 -8.64
N SER A 192 -25.07 7.25 -9.79
CA SER A 192 -23.94 6.35 -10.10
C SER A 192 -22.73 6.65 -9.22
N TYR A 193 -22.44 7.91 -8.94
CA TYR A 193 -21.41 8.33 -8.02
C TYR A 193 -21.70 7.85 -6.58
N GLU A 194 -22.95 8.04 -6.12
CA GLU A 194 -23.40 7.56 -4.81
C GLU A 194 -23.25 6.04 -4.69
N ARG A 195 -23.67 5.27 -5.71
CA ARG A 195 -23.47 3.82 -5.79
C ARG A 195 -22.00 3.45 -5.66
N LYS A 196 -21.13 4.08 -6.44
CA LYS A 196 -19.69 3.81 -6.41
C LYS A 196 -19.05 4.09 -5.04
N THR A 197 -19.44 5.20 -4.42
CA THR A 197 -18.94 5.54 -3.07
C THR A 197 -19.36 4.51 -2.01
N ARG A 198 -20.58 3.95 -2.12
CA ARG A 198 -21.05 2.90 -1.21
C ARG A 198 -20.36 1.57 -1.47
N ASP A 199 -20.09 1.25 -2.74
CA ASP A 199 -19.33 0.06 -3.12
C ASP A 199 -17.89 0.12 -2.58
N GLU A 200 -17.22 1.25 -2.69
CA GLU A 200 -15.90 1.49 -2.09
C GLU A 200 -15.91 1.29 -0.57
N LYS A 201 -16.94 1.77 0.13
CA LYS A 201 -17.08 1.56 1.59
C LYS A 201 -17.23 0.08 1.96
N ILE A 202 -17.93 -0.71 1.14
CA ILE A 202 -18.04 -2.17 1.34
C ILE A 202 -16.67 -2.84 1.13
N MET A 203 -15.94 -2.46 0.09
CA MET A 203 -14.61 -3.03 -0.17
C MET A 203 -13.63 -2.73 0.96
N ILE A 204 -13.64 -1.51 1.51
CA ILE A 204 -12.82 -1.15 2.68
C ILE A 204 -13.21 -2.02 3.89
N ALA A 205 -14.52 -2.15 4.18
CA ALA A 205 -14.98 -2.96 5.30
C ALA A 205 -14.63 -4.46 5.14
N LEU A 206 -14.69 -4.97 3.93
CA LEU A 206 -14.28 -6.35 3.61
C LEU A 206 -12.78 -6.53 3.83
N GLN A 207 -11.97 -5.60 3.35
CA GLN A 207 -10.51 -5.63 3.53
C GLN A 207 -10.13 -5.59 5.03
N GLU A 208 -10.76 -4.71 5.81
CA GLU A 208 -10.56 -4.63 7.26
C GLU A 208 -10.95 -5.94 7.95
N ASN A 209 -12.11 -6.50 7.61
CA ASN A 209 -12.60 -7.74 8.20
C ASN A 209 -11.69 -8.93 7.89
N VAL A 210 -11.22 -9.05 6.64
CA VAL A 210 -10.29 -10.12 6.23
C VAL A 210 -8.96 -9.98 6.98
N ALA A 211 -8.42 -8.77 7.09
CA ALA A 211 -7.18 -8.53 7.84
C ALA A 211 -7.34 -8.79 9.34
N ALA A 212 -8.52 -8.51 9.89
CA ALA A 212 -8.83 -8.68 11.32
C ALA A 212 -9.41 -10.07 11.66
N GLN A 213 -9.40 -11.06 10.75
CA GLN A 213 -9.99 -12.39 11.00
C GLN A 213 -9.54 -13.06 12.30
N PRO A 214 -8.26 -13.03 12.69
CA PRO A 214 -7.85 -13.56 13.99
C PRO A 214 -8.57 -12.88 15.17
N VAL A 215 -8.81 -11.57 15.08
CA VAL A 215 -9.54 -10.81 16.12
C VAL A 215 -11.01 -11.17 16.10
N VAL A 216 -11.63 -11.22 14.91
CA VAL A 216 -13.05 -11.63 14.76
C VAL A 216 -13.29 -13.00 15.38
N LYS A 217 -12.40 -13.96 15.13
CA LYS A 217 -12.50 -15.32 15.67
C LYS A 217 -12.21 -15.38 17.17
N ALA A 218 -11.16 -14.68 17.63
CA ALA A 218 -10.78 -14.68 19.04
C ALA A 218 -11.85 -14.09 19.96
N PHE A 219 -12.63 -13.14 19.46
CA PHE A 219 -13.68 -12.45 20.22
C PHE A 219 -15.11 -12.85 19.82
N SER A 220 -15.28 -13.87 18.96
CA SER A 220 -16.58 -14.35 18.47
C SER A 220 -17.45 -13.23 17.88
N LEU A 221 -16.84 -12.35 17.08
CA LEU A 221 -17.49 -11.17 16.49
C LEU A 221 -18.15 -11.45 15.13
N GLU A 222 -18.36 -12.71 14.74
CA GLU A 222 -18.90 -13.09 13.44
C GLU A 222 -20.28 -12.49 13.17
N GLN A 223 -21.15 -12.51 14.18
CA GLN A 223 -22.50 -11.94 14.04
C GLN A 223 -22.46 -10.42 13.89
N PHE A 224 -21.63 -9.73 14.68
CA PHE A 224 -21.43 -8.29 14.58
C PHE A 224 -20.89 -7.90 13.22
N SER A 225 -19.85 -8.58 12.74
CA SER A 225 -19.24 -8.33 11.42
C SER A 225 -20.24 -8.58 10.29
N THR A 226 -21.03 -9.66 10.39
CA THR A 226 -22.06 -10.01 9.41
C THR A 226 -23.18 -8.98 9.39
N SER A 227 -23.71 -8.56 10.53
CA SER A 227 -24.75 -7.52 10.59
C SER A 227 -24.28 -6.19 10.02
N SER A 228 -23.08 -5.73 10.40
CA SER A 228 -22.48 -4.50 9.86
C SER A 228 -22.29 -4.55 8.34
N PHE A 229 -21.87 -5.71 7.80
CA PHE A 229 -21.77 -5.91 6.36
C PHE A 229 -23.14 -5.89 5.67
N LEU A 230 -24.14 -6.57 6.23
CA LEU A 230 -25.49 -6.62 5.68
C LEU A 230 -26.13 -5.22 5.62
N ASP A 231 -25.96 -4.39 6.63
CA ASP A 231 -26.46 -3.02 6.64
C ASP A 231 -25.86 -2.18 5.50
N ARG A 232 -24.54 -2.23 5.35
CA ARG A 232 -23.83 -1.54 4.25
C ARG A 232 -24.25 -2.08 2.88
N ASN A 233 -24.44 -3.39 2.77
CA ASN A 233 -24.89 -4.04 1.54
C ASN A 233 -26.34 -3.66 1.19
N ALA A 234 -27.23 -3.50 2.18
CA ALA A 234 -28.58 -2.99 1.99
C ALA A 234 -28.58 -1.55 1.48
N ASP A 235 -27.64 -0.71 1.96
CA ASP A 235 -27.45 0.65 1.47
C ASP A 235 -26.94 0.68 0.03
N LEU A 236 -25.98 -0.17 -0.32
CA LEU A 236 -25.50 -0.32 -1.69
C LEU A 236 -26.63 -0.79 -2.61
N LYS A 237 -27.43 -1.79 -2.20
CA LYS A 237 -28.59 -2.28 -2.95
C LYS A 237 -29.56 -1.16 -3.26
N ARG A 238 -29.89 -0.30 -2.27
CA ARG A 238 -30.80 0.86 -2.47
C ARG A 238 -30.25 1.85 -3.49
N SER A 239 -28.97 2.21 -3.36
CA SER A 239 -28.32 3.15 -4.29
C SER A 239 -28.16 2.55 -5.69
N SER A 240 -27.88 1.24 -5.80
CA SER A 240 -27.80 0.53 -7.07
C SER A 240 -29.16 0.52 -7.79
N ASN A 241 -30.23 0.17 -7.07
CA ASN A 241 -31.58 0.18 -7.65
C ASN A 241 -31.95 1.57 -8.16
N ARG A 242 -31.61 2.63 -7.42
CA ARG A 242 -31.87 4.01 -7.85
C ARG A 242 -31.07 4.39 -9.11
N ALA A 243 -29.78 4.04 -9.15
CA ALA A 243 -28.93 4.31 -10.29
C ALA A 243 -29.39 3.56 -11.54
N GLU A 244 -29.73 2.26 -11.40
CA GLU A 244 -30.25 1.44 -12.50
C GLU A 244 -31.61 1.94 -13.02
N LEU A 245 -32.53 2.31 -12.12
CA LEU A 245 -33.84 2.87 -12.52
C LEU A 245 -33.66 4.17 -13.31
N LEU A 246 -32.80 5.09 -12.84
CA LEU A 246 -32.58 6.36 -13.56
C LEU A 246 -31.87 6.12 -14.90
N SER A 247 -30.96 5.17 -14.98
CA SER A 247 -30.30 4.76 -16.22
C SER A 247 -31.30 4.15 -17.21
N ALA A 248 -32.16 3.26 -16.72
CA ALA A 248 -33.22 2.66 -17.53
C ALA A 248 -34.24 3.71 -18.03
N LEU A 249 -34.62 4.70 -17.21
CA LEU A 249 -35.46 5.80 -17.62
C LEU A 249 -34.83 6.64 -18.73
N LEU A 250 -33.54 6.94 -18.64
CA LEU A 250 -32.80 7.65 -19.67
C LEU A 250 -32.77 6.85 -20.97
N GLU A 251 -32.48 5.56 -20.93
CA GLU A 251 -32.48 4.69 -22.11
C GLU A 251 -33.89 4.59 -22.75
N ARG A 252 -34.88 4.29 -21.94
CA ARG A 252 -36.26 4.17 -22.44
C ARG A 252 -36.81 5.46 -23.00
N SER A 253 -36.49 6.62 -22.41
CA SER A 253 -36.90 7.92 -22.97
C SER A 253 -36.30 8.16 -24.36
N THR A 254 -35.06 7.70 -24.59
CA THR A 254 -34.45 7.78 -25.92
C THR A 254 -35.17 6.88 -26.92
N VAL A 255 -35.47 5.63 -26.52
CA VAL A 255 -36.23 4.69 -27.38
C VAL A 255 -37.60 5.24 -27.72
N VAL A 256 -38.32 5.83 -26.77
CA VAL A 256 -39.63 6.49 -27.01
C VAL A 256 -39.48 7.63 -28.02
N GLY A 257 -38.45 8.47 -27.89
CA GLY A 257 -38.15 9.52 -28.86
C GLY A 257 -37.95 8.99 -30.28
N VAL A 258 -37.19 7.89 -30.42
CA VAL A 258 -36.96 7.22 -31.71
C VAL A 258 -38.25 6.69 -32.31
N LEU A 259 -39.10 6.02 -31.51
CA LEU A 259 -40.37 5.48 -31.96
C LEU A 259 -41.37 6.59 -32.40
N LEU A 260 -41.47 7.66 -31.62
CA LEU A 260 -42.30 8.82 -31.99
C LEU A 260 -41.85 9.43 -33.31
N LEU A 261 -40.55 9.60 -33.48
CA LEU A 261 -39.99 10.15 -34.70
C LEU A 261 -40.17 9.21 -35.89
N LEU A 262 -40.05 7.89 -35.68
CA LEU A 262 -40.32 6.88 -36.70
C LEU A 262 -41.76 6.99 -37.19
N VAL A 263 -42.75 7.09 -36.29
CA VAL A 263 -44.17 7.22 -36.63
C VAL A 263 -44.44 8.52 -37.39
N VAL A 264 -43.87 9.65 -36.93
CA VAL A 264 -44.04 10.96 -37.56
C VAL A 264 -43.45 10.99 -38.96
N THR A 265 -42.18 10.54 -39.10
CA THR A 265 -41.50 10.51 -40.43
C THR A 265 -42.13 9.50 -41.38
N MET A 266 -42.61 8.36 -40.89
CA MET A 266 -43.36 7.38 -41.70
C MET A 266 -44.69 7.93 -42.17
N SER A 267 -45.43 8.59 -41.26
CA SER A 267 -46.72 9.19 -41.61
C SER A 267 -46.60 10.32 -42.64
N ALA A 268 -45.61 11.21 -42.44
CA ALA A 268 -45.29 12.29 -43.37
C ALA A 268 -44.84 11.75 -44.72
N GLY A 269 -43.91 10.77 -44.68
CA GLY A 269 -43.36 10.14 -45.86
C GLY A 269 -44.40 9.35 -46.68
N ALA A 270 -45.30 8.62 -45.98
CA ALA A 270 -46.43 7.93 -46.65
C ALA A 270 -47.35 8.93 -47.36
N ARG A 271 -47.62 10.09 -46.73
CA ARG A 271 -48.41 11.16 -47.37
C ARG A 271 -47.74 11.75 -48.60
N PHE A 272 -46.38 11.96 -48.51
CA PHE A 272 -45.62 12.43 -49.66
C PHE A 272 -45.52 11.39 -50.77
N ALA A 273 -45.39 10.11 -50.45
CA ALA A 273 -45.42 9.03 -51.41
C ALA A 273 -46.78 8.91 -52.09
N TYR A 274 -47.90 9.00 -51.32
CA TYR A 274 -49.24 9.00 -51.87
C TYR A 274 -49.48 10.19 -52.79
N ALA A 275 -48.94 11.35 -52.52
CA ALA A 275 -48.99 12.54 -53.36
C ALA A 275 -48.02 12.48 -54.56
N GLY A 276 -47.27 11.42 -54.76
CA GLY A 276 -46.32 11.26 -55.87
C GLY A 276 -45.03 12.09 -55.73
N ASN A 277 -44.77 12.72 -54.56
CA ASN A 277 -43.60 13.55 -54.35
C ASN A 277 -42.32 12.78 -54.09
N ILE A 278 -42.43 11.56 -53.56
CA ILE A 278 -41.32 10.60 -53.33
C ILE A 278 -41.74 9.22 -53.74
N THR A 279 -40.77 8.33 -54.02
CA THR A 279 -41.06 6.94 -54.31
C THR A 279 -41.20 6.11 -53.05
N ILE A 280 -41.79 4.92 -53.12
CA ILE A 280 -41.93 4.00 -52.01
C ILE A 280 -40.50 3.54 -51.55
N GLY A 281 -39.61 3.26 -52.51
CA GLY A 281 -38.21 2.91 -52.16
C GLY A 281 -37.45 4.03 -51.47
N THR A 282 -37.70 5.28 -51.86
CA THR A 282 -37.14 6.46 -51.13
C THR A 282 -37.63 6.51 -49.70
N LEU A 283 -38.92 6.27 -49.43
CA LEU A 283 -39.46 6.22 -48.08
C LEU A 283 -38.80 5.14 -47.22
N VAL A 284 -38.68 3.91 -47.77
CA VAL A 284 -38.07 2.78 -47.06
C VAL A 284 -36.58 3.06 -46.79
N ALA A 285 -35.85 3.59 -47.76
CA ALA A 285 -34.44 3.94 -47.60
C ALA A 285 -34.27 5.04 -46.54
N PHE A 286 -35.17 6.05 -46.56
CA PHE A 286 -35.15 7.12 -45.56
C PHE A 286 -35.37 6.57 -44.15
N GLN A 287 -36.31 5.65 -43.93
CA GLN A 287 -36.56 5.04 -42.64
C GLN A 287 -35.39 4.19 -42.16
N ALA A 288 -34.79 3.40 -43.04
CA ALA A 288 -33.62 2.58 -42.69
C ALA A 288 -32.41 3.43 -42.30
N LEU A 289 -32.10 4.49 -43.04
CA LEU A 289 -31.05 5.45 -42.70
C LEU A 289 -31.36 6.20 -41.42
N PHE A 290 -32.61 6.57 -41.21
CA PHE A 290 -33.04 7.26 -40.01
C PHE A 290 -32.87 6.39 -38.76
N LEU A 291 -33.19 5.08 -38.82
CA LEU A 291 -32.94 4.13 -37.75
C LEU A 291 -31.43 4.01 -37.47
N THR A 292 -30.61 3.93 -38.53
CA THR A 292 -29.13 3.90 -38.39
C THR A 292 -28.62 5.15 -37.69
N LEU A 293 -29.09 6.33 -38.05
CA LEU A 293 -28.76 7.60 -37.41
C LEU A 293 -29.17 7.60 -35.93
N SER A 294 -30.39 7.14 -35.62
CA SER A 294 -30.94 7.13 -34.26
C SER A 294 -30.12 6.20 -33.33
N TYR A 295 -29.80 4.99 -33.76
CA TYR A 295 -28.95 4.05 -33.00
C TYR A 295 -27.53 4.57 -32.86
N SER A 296 -26.99 5.15 -33.92
CA SER A 296 -25.61 5.72 -33.88
C SER A 296 -25.52 6.86 -32.88
N LEU A 297 -26.54 7.73 -32.82
CA LEU A 297 -26.59 8.81 -31.82
C LEU A 297 -26.68 8.27 -30.38
N LEU A 298 -27.48 7.20 -30.19
CA LEU A 298 -27.58 6.52 -28.89
C LEU A 298 -26.25 5.98 -28.45
N TYR A 299 -25.48 5.27 -29.32
CA TYR A 299 -24.17 4.72 -29.03
C TYR A 299 -23.16 5.82 -28.70
N VAL A 300 -23.12 6.92 -29.46
CA VAL A 300 -22.24 8.06 -29.17
C VAL A 300 -22.56 8.65 -27.79
N THR A 301 -23.83 8.81 -27.46
CA THR A 301 -24.25 9.35 -26.15
C THR A 301 -23.85 8.43 -25.00
N GLN A 302 -24.03 7.12 -25.14
CA GLN A 302 -23.59 6.13 -24.16
C GLN A 302 -22.06 6.13 -24.00
N TYR A 303 -21.33 6.23 -25.11
CA TYR A 303 -19.87 6.30 -25.09
C TYR A 303 -19.37 7.54 -24.33
N LEU A 304 -19.93 8.71 -24.63
CA LEU A 304 -19.57 9.96 -23.94
C LEU A 304 -19.82 9.88 -22.42
N SER A 305 -20.91 9.22 -22.01
CA SER A 305 -21.22 9.01 -20.58
C SER A 305 -20.17 8.12 -19.89
N ASN A 306 -19.62 7.15 -20.60
CA ASN A 306 -18.59 6.23 -20.09
C ASN A 306 -17.16 6.82 -20.08
N LEU A 307 -16.93 7.97 -20.70
CA LEU A 307 -15.63 8.64 -20.68
C LEU A 307 -15.26 9.25 -19.32
N GLY A 308 -16.22 9.55 -18.46
CA GLY A 308 -15.98 10.14 -17.15
C GLY A 308 -14.99 9.32 -16.31
N PRO A 309 -15.27 8.05 -15.99
CA PRO A 309 -14.36 7.18 -15.24
C PRO A 309 -12.97 7.07 -15.87
N ALA A 310 -12.89 6.95 -17.20
CA ALA A 310 -11.62 6.86 -17.93
C ALA A 310 -10.78 8.15 -17.83
N THR A 311 -11.45 9.31 -17.82
CA THR A 311 -10.78 10.60 -17.66
C THR A 311 -10.14 10.73 -16.28
N PHE A 312 -10.84 10.30 -15.23
CA PHE A 312 -10.32 10.25 -13.86
C PHE A 312 -9.19 9.24 -13.74
N GLY A 313 -9.36 8.03 -14.31
CA GLY A 313 -8.33 7.00 -14.32
C GLY A 313 -7.04 7.49 -14.98
N MET A 314 -7.15 8.09 -16.18
CA MET A 314 -5.99 8.66 -16.90
C MET A 314 -5.33 9.79 -16.11
N LYS A 315 -6.09 10.65 -15.45
CA LYS A 315 -5.53 11.69 -14.59
C LYS A 315 -4.70 11.08 -13.47
N ARG A 316 -5.23 10.10 -12.72
CA ARG A 316 -4.52 9.43 -11.63
C ARG A 316 -3.25 8.68 -12.11
N ILE A 317 -3.31 8.08 -13.31
CA ILE A 317 -2.13 7.49 -13.95
C ILE A 317 -1.09 8.57 -14.27
N ASN A 318 -1.51 9.70 -14.85
CA ASN A 318 -0.61 10.81 -15.15
C ASN A 318 -0.05 11.48 -13.89
N ASP A 319 -0.83 11.59 -12.81
CA ASP A 319 -0.39 12.10 -11.52
C ASP A 319 0.72 11.19 -10.94
N LEU A 320 0.58 9.84 -11.08
CA LEU A 320 1.64 8.91 -10.71
C LEU A 320 2.90 9.10 -11.56
N LEU A 321 2.75 9.19 -12.88
CA LEU A 321 3.87 9.36 -13.80
C LEU A 321 4.53 10.74 -13.69
N GLY A 322 3.81 11.73 -13.19
CA GLY A 322 4.31 13.08 -12.91
C GLY A 322 4.96 13.23 -11.53
N GLU A 323 4.87 12.20 -10.66
CA GLU A 323 5.50 12.23 -9.35
C GLU A 323 7.02 12.23 -9.52
N SER A 324 7.70 13.24 -8.96
CA SER A 324 9.14 13.35 -9.08
C SER A 324 9.85 12.57 -7.97
N SER A 325 10.87 11.80 -8.32
CA SER A 325 11.82 11.30 -7.34
C SER A 325 12.73 12.45 -6.89
N ARG A 326 12.58 12.91 -5.65
CA ARG A 326 13.47 13.93 -5.06
C ARG A 326 14.90 13.42 -4.88
N LEU A 327 15.10 12.10 -5.00
CA LEU A 327 16.38 11.42 -4.80
C LEU A 327 16.98 10.91 -6.12
N ALA A 328 16.51 11.42 -7.26
CA ALA A 328 17.16 11.14 -8.55
C ALA A 328 18.58 11.70 -8.54
N ASP A 329 19.50 10.95 -9.15
CA ASP A 329 20.87 11.41 -9.29
C ASP A 329 20.90 12.72 -10.10
N VAL A 330 21.56 13.72 -9.54
CA VAL A 330 21.75 15.02 -10.20
C VAL A 330 22.82 14.86 -11.29
N PRO A 331 22.74 15.55 -12.43
CA PRO A 331 23.81 15.52 -13.40
C PRO A 331 25.16 15.91 -12.78
N GLY A 332 26.20 15.08 -12.96
CA GLY A 332 27.53 15.31 -12.40
C GLY A 332 27.82 14.64 -11.05
N VAL A 333 26.99 13.65 -10.63
CA VAL A 333 27.29 12.86 -9.44
C VAL A 333 28.62 12.09 -9.58
N VAL A 334 29.30 11.93 -8.46
CA VAL A 334 30.58 11.23 -8.38
C VAL A 334 30.34 9.77 -8.01
N GLU A 335 31.10 8.86 -8.62
CA GLU A 335 31.16 7.48 -8.14
C GLU A 335 31.89 7.42 -6.80
N LEU A 336 31.29 6.78 -5.80
CA LEU A 336 31.90 6.58 -4.50
C LEU A 336 32.90 5.43 -4.59
N PRO A 337 34.22 5.66 -4.37
CA PRO A 337 35.18 4.57 -4.22
C PRO A 337 34.83 3.75 -2.97
N ARG A 338 35.44 2.58 -2.82
CA ARG A 338 35.23 1.76 -1.60
C ARG A 338 35.60 2.60 -0.37
N PRO A 339 34.64 2.83 0.57
CA PRO A 339 34.88 3.64 1.76
C PRO A 339 36.05 3.15 2.60
N ASN A 340 36.92 4.07 3.04
CA ASN A 340 38.13 3.73 3.78
C ASN A 340 38.57 4.77 4.84
N LYS A 341 37.80 5.85 5.09
CA LYS A 341 38.15 6.87 6.10
C LYS A 341 37.09 7.00 7.19
N SER A 342 35.96 7.63 6.89
CA SER A 342 34.95 7.93 7.89
C SER A 342 33.55 8.14 7.28
N ILE A 343 32.54 7.97 8.13
CA ILE A 343 31.17 8.40 7.88
C ILE A 343 30.90 9.56 8.85
N GLU A 344 30.38 10.68 8.34
CA GLU A 344 30.19 11.89 9.14
C GLU A 344 28.78 12.45 8.99
N PHE A 345 28.16 12.80 10.10
CA PHE A 345 26.96 13.59 10.18
C PHE A 345 27.34 14.95 10.78
N SER A 346 27.11 16.02 10.05
CA SER A 346 27.49 17.38 10.44
C SER A 346 26.25 18.27 10.50
N HIS A 347 25.84 18.65 11.70
CA HIS A 347 24.67 19.50 11.99
C HIS A 347 23.38 18.99 11.34
N VAL A 348 23.15 17.67 11.35
CA VAL A 348 22.06 17.03 10.63
C VAL A 348 20.75 17.23 11.37
N THR A 349 19.78 17.83 10.67
CA THR A 349 18.39 17.96 11.13
C THR A 349 17.46 17.36 10.06
N PHE A 350 16.56 16.49 10.51
CA PHE A 350 15.59 15.81 9.65
C PHE A 350 14.30 15.46 10.39
N GLY A 351 13.16 15.60 9.70
CA GLY A 351 11.86 15.10 10.14
C GLY A 351 11.03 14.59 8.97
N TYR A 352 10.34 13.47 9.15
CA TYR A 352 9.36 12.98 8.17
C TYR A 352 8.21 13.96 7.99
N ASN A 353 7.85 14.67 9.06
CA ASN A 353 7.00 15.86 9.03
C ASN A 353 7.88 17.09 9.29
N PRO A 354 7.91 18.09 8.39
CA PRO A 354 8.76 19.28 8.55
C PRO A 354 8.55 20.06 9.85
N SER A 355 7.36 19.98 10.46
CA SER A 355 7.04 20.65 11.73
C SER A 355 7.52 19.90 12.98
N HIS A 356 7.96 18.62 12.84
CA HIS A 356 8.39 17.79 13.98
C HIS A 356 9.66 17.03 13.59
N PRO A 357 10.85 17.56 13.88
CA PRO A 357 12.11 16.89 13.56
C PRO A 357 12.27 15.60 14.37
N ASN A 358 12.64 14.53 13.68
CA ASN A 358 13.02 13.25 14.29
C ASN A 358 14.50 13.20 14.68
N ILE A 359 15.32 14.00 13.99
CA ILE A 359 16.76 14.19 14.22
C ILE A 359 16.99 15.70 14.28
N TYR A 360 17.67 16.15 15.31
CA TYR A 360 17.95 17.57 15.54
C TYR A 360 19.41 17.80 15.87
N ASP A 361 20.09 18.57 15.03
CA ASP A 361 21.49 19.00 15.17
C ASP A 361 22.46 17.86 15.54
N VAL A 362 22.33 16.72 14.86
CA VAL A 362 23.15 15.55 15.12
C VAL A 362 24.53 15.72 14.50
N ASN A 363 25.55 15.56 15.36
CA ASN A 363 26.95 15.53 15.01
C ASN A 363 27.55 14.20 15.47
N LEU A 364 28.06 13.39 14.53
CA LEU A 364 28.75 12.15 14.83
C LEU A 364 29.72 11.77 13.73
N THR A 365 30.79 11.09 14.13
CA THR A 365 31.82 10.56 13.20
C THR A 365 32.03 9.09 13.50
N VAL A 366 31.94 8.25 12.46
CA VAL A 366 32.19 6.81 12.52
C VAL A 366 33.44 6.51 11.71
N PRO A 367 34.55 6.12 12.35
CA PRO A 367 35.77 5.74 11.64
C PRO A 367 35.58 4.48 10.80
N HIS A 368 36.36 4.36 9.71
CA HIS A 368 36.37 3.15 8.90
C HIS A 368 36.77 1.94 9.74
N GLY A 369 36.11 0.82 9.53
CA GLY A 369 36.39 -0.43 10.23
C GLY A 369 35.91 -0.48 11.68
N ALA A 370 35.30 0.57 12.21
CA ALA A 370 34.74 0.60 13.55
C ALA A 370 33.39 -0.10 13.65
N SER A 371 33.17 -0.79 14.78
CA SER A 371 31.89 -1.29 15.21
C SER A 371 31.20 -0.22 16.08
N VAL A 372 30.11 0.34 15.62
CA VAL A 372 29.39 1.42 16.28
C VAL A 372 27.97 1.00 16.64
N ALA A 373 27.57 1.28 17.87
CA ALA A 373 26.20 1.09 18.33
C ALA A 373 25.48 2.43 18.50
N VAL A 374 24.29 2.53 17.96
CA VAL A 374 23.36 3.65 18.16
C VAL A 374 22.26 3.17 19.08
N VAL A 375 22.19 3.71 20.30
CA VAL A 375 21.29 3.25 21.36
C VAL A 375 20.38 4.41 21.84
N GLY A 376 19.28 4.08 22.50
CA GLY A 376 18.36 5.07 23.07
C GLY A 376 16.93 4.54 23.16
N PRO A 377 16.02 5.27 23.79
CA PRO A 377 14.63 4.88 23.89
C PRO A 377 13.95 4.70 22.54
N SER A 378 12.80 4.02 22.51
CA SER A 378 12.00 3.91 21.29
C SER A 378 11.58 5.31 20.81
N GLY A 379 11.66 5.55 19.50
CA GLY A 379 11.36 6.86 18.92
C GLY A 379 12.48 7.92 19.05
N SER A 380 13.66 7.57 19.57
CA SER A 380 14.76 8.54 19.69
C SER A 380 15.46 8.91 18.37
N GLY A 381 15.10 8.28 17.24
CA GLY A 381 15.66 8.61 15.92
C GLY A 381 16.71 7.62 15.38
N LYS A 382 16.98 6.48 16.04
CA LYS A 382 18.00 5.49 15.63
C LYS A 382 17.86 5.01 14.18
N SER A 383 16.70 4.47 13.82
CA SER A 383 16.43 3.99 12.45
C SER A 383 16.44 5.14 11.43
N THR A 384 16.09 6.36 11.86
CA THR A 384 16.16 7.56 11.01
C THR A 384 17.60 7.88 10.60
N LEU A 385 18.57 7.72 11.48
CA LEU A 385 19.99 7.87 11.12
C LEU A 385 20.41 6.88 10.03
N LEU A 386 19.98 5.61 10.14
CA LEU A 386 20.28 4.60 9.13
C LEU A 386 19.62 4.93 7.79
N THR A 387 18.38 5.43 7.79
CA THR A 387 17.66 5.81 6.56
C THR A 387 18.28 7.02 5.86
N LEU A 388 18.84 7.97 6.62
CA LEU A 388 19.61 9.08 6.07
C LEU A 388 20.96 8.62 5.47
N LEU A 389 21.66 7.69 6.14
CA LEU A 389 22.91 7.14 5.62
C LEU A 389 22.71 6.35 4.31
N MET A 390 21.59 5.65 4.17
CA MET A 390 21.22 4.98 2.92
C MET A 390 20.74 5.95 1.82
N ARG A 391 20.66 7.23 2.15
CA ARG A 391 20.07 8.25 1.30
C ARG A 391 18.67 7.87 0.80
N PHE A 392 17.82 7.38 1.73
CA PHE A 392 16.38 7.23 1.47
C PHE A 392 15.65 8.56 1.60
N TYR A 393 16.28 9.49 2.33
CA TYR A 393 15.90 10.90 2.48
C TYR A 393 17.15 11.75 2.51
N ASP A 394 17.06 12.97 2.02
CA ASP A 394 18.08 14.00 2.22
C ASP A 394 17.76 14.81 3.50
N PRO A 395 18.75 15.20 4.30
CA PRO A 395 18.53 16.01 5.48
C PRO A 395 17.99 17.40 5.12
N GLN A 396 17.19 17.99 6.01
CA GLN A 396 16.64 19.34 5.86
C GLN A 396 17.71 20.43 6.16
N ALA A 397 18.63 20.12 7.08
CA ALA A 397 19.80 20.92 7.35
C ALA A 397 21.00 20.03 7.65
N GLY A 398 22.20 20.54 7.45
CA GLY A 398 23.44 19.80 7.62
C GLY A 398 23.80 18.89 6.45
N THR A 399 24.77 18.02 6.68
CA THR A 399 25.31 17.11 5.66
C THR A 399 25.58 15.73 6.25
N VAL A 400 25.34 14.69 5.45
CA VAL A 400 25.81 13.34 5.68
C VAL A 400 26.85 13.03 4.63
N SER A 401 28.05 12.62 5.03
CA SER A 401 29.17 12.38 4.12
C SER A 401 29.85 11.04 4.40
N ILE A 402 30.45 10.46 3.37
CA ILE A 402 31.33 9.29 3.45
C ILE A 402 32.67 9.68 2.80
N ASP A 403 33.75 9.53 3.53
CA ASP A 403 35.11 9.89 3.12
C ASP A 403 35.22 11.36 2.64
N GLY A 404 34.41 12.26 3.22
CA GLY A 404 34.31 13.67 2.84
C GLY A 404 33.42 13.96 1.64
N HIS A 405 32.80 12.97 1.00
CA HIS A 405 31.84 13.16 -0.08
C HIS A 405 30.42 13.28 0.48
N ASP A 406 29.77 14.43 0.27
CA ASP A 406 28.36 14.60 0.62
C ASP A 406 27.52 13.62 -0.18
N LEU A 407 26.65 12.85 0.49
CA LEU A 407 25.83 11.81 -0.15
C LEU A 407 24.92 12.36 -1.24
N ARG A 408 24.55 13.65 -1.19
CA ARG A 408 23.77 14.32 -2.24
C ARG A 408 24.49 14.42 -3.57
N THR A 409 25.82 14.37 -3.56
CA THR A 409 26.69 14.46 -4.76
C THR A 409 27.16 13.08 -5.23
N VAL A 410 26.81 12.01 -4.54
CA VAL A 410 27.23 10.63 -4.84
C VAL A 410 26.12 9.90 -5.61
N ALA A 411 26.50 9.09 -6.60
CA ALA A 411 25.56 8.23 -7.32
C ALA A 411 24.95 7.18 -6.40
N ASN A 412 23.63 7.09 -6.37
CA ASN A 412 22.88 6.20 -5.47
C ASN A 412 23.27 4.72 -5.63
N ASP A 413 23.56 4.29 -6.86
CA ASP A 413 23.93 2.90 -7.15
C ASP A 413 25.29 2.55 -6.52
N THR A 414 26.29 3.43 -6.67
CA THR A 414 27.63 3.22 -6.07
C THR A 414 27.59 3.29 -4.55
N LEU A 415 26.81 4.23 -3.97
CA LEU A 415 26.60 4.30 -2.53
C LEU A 415 26.03 2.98 -1.99
N ARG A 416 24.92 2.51 -2.55
CA ARG A 416 24.24 1.30 -2.08
C ARG A 416 25.03 0.03 -2.36
N ARG A 417 25.90 0.00 -3.38
CA ARG A 417 26.79 -1.13 -3.67
C ARG A 417 27.75 -1.41 -2.52
N HIS A 418 28.18 -0.38 -1.80
CA HIS A 418 29.07 -0.52 -0.66
C HIS A 418 28.36 -0.79 0.67
N MET A 419 27.03 -0.81 0.69
CA MET A 419 26.23 -1.01 1.90
C MET A 419 25.51 -2.35 1.89
N GLY A 420 25.47 -3.02 3.03
CA GLY A 420 24.55 -4.10 3.37
C GLY A 420 23.63 -3.62 4.48
N ILE A 421 22.34 -3.94 4.40
CA ILE A 421 21.38 -3.58 5.43
C ILE A 421 20.50 -4.75 5.84
N VAL A 422 20.24 -4.84 7.14
CA VAL A 422 19.22 -5.67 7.74
C VAL A 422 18.21 -4.76 8.41
N PHE A 423 16.98 -4.76 7.89
CA PHE A 423 15.88 -3.98 8.45
C PHE A 423 15.26 -4.69 9.65
N GLN A 424 14.59 -3.94 10.50
CA GLN A 424 13.82 -4.47 11.63
C GLN A 424 12.78 -5.50 11.15
N ASP A 425 12.00 -5.19 10.10
CA ASP A 425 11.12 -6.12 9.43
C ASP A 425 11.85 -6.84 8.30
N SER A 426 12.19 -8.09 8.51
CA SER A 426 12.93 -8.91 7.55
C SER A 426 12.01 -9.48 6.48
N PHE A 427 11.74 -8.68 5.42
CA PHE A 427 10.90 -9.10 4.30
C PHE A 427 11.64 -10.08 3.38
N LEU A 428 10.98 -11.21 3.06
CA LEU A 428 11.43 -12.17 2.05
C LEU A 428 10.45 -12.22 0.87
N PHE A 429 11.00 -12.27 -0.33
CA PHE A 429 10.19 -12.48 -1.54
C PHE A 429 9.70 -13.92 -1.62
N ASN A 430 8.58 -14.14 -2.28
CA ASN A 430 8.05 -15.48 -2.56
C ASN A 430 8.90 -16.19 -3.63
N MET A 431 10.13 -16.49 -3.26
CA MET A 431 11.18 -17.17 -4.03
C MET A 431 11.84 -18.21 -3.13
N THR A 432 12.75 -19.01 -3.68
CA THR A 432 13.53 -19.94 -2.87
C THR A 432 14.42 -19.22 -1.86
N VAL A 433 14.81 -19.91 -0.79
CA VAL A 433 15.77 -19.38 0.20
C VAL A 433 17.08 -18.96 -0.49
N ARG A 434 17.58 -19.78 -1.42
CA ARG A 434 18.76 -19.47 -2.23
C ARG A 434 18.64 -18.15 -2.97
N GLU A 435 17.55 -17.98 -3.72
CA GLU A 435 17.28 -16.75 -4.48
C GLU A 435 17.15 -15.55 -3.54
N ASN A 436 16.46 -15.69 -2.41
CA ASN A 436 16.34 -14.64 -1.42
C ASN A 436 17.68 -14.15 -0.90
N ILE A 437 18.64 -15.04 -0.65
CA ILE A 437 20.00 -14.66 -0.24
C ILE A 437 20.74 -13.99 -1.40
N ARG A 438 20.64 -14.58 -2.63
CA ARG A 438 21.29 -14.07 -3.84
C ARG A 438 20.83 -12.67 -4.25
N LEU A 439 19.63 -12.20 -3.83
CA LEU A 439 19.19 -10.81 -4.04
C LEU A 439 20.17 -9.78 -3.47
N GLY A 440 21.00 -10.12 -2.51
CA GLY A 440 22.06 -9.25 -2.02
C GLY A 440 23.11 -8.94 -3.08
N ARG A 441 23.44 -9.92 -3.94
CA ARG A 441 24.33 -9.81 -5.10
C ARG A 441 23.92 -10.86 -6.14
N LEU A 442 23.32 -10.39 -7.24
CA LEU A 442 22.66 -11.25 -8.22
C LEU A 442 23.61 -12.23 -8.97
N ASP A 443 24.88 -11.88 -9.06
CA ASP A 443 25.95 -12.67 -9.65
C ASP A 443 26.68 -13.60 -8.65
N ALA A 444 26.22 -13.67 -7.40
CA ALA A 444 26.79 -14.54 -6.39
C ALA A 444 26.67 -16.02 -6.78
N THR A 445 27.76 -16.76 -6.63
CA THR A 445 27.80 -18.21 -6.84
C THR A 445 27.03 -18.94 -5.73
N ASP A 446 26.70 -20.21 -5.97
CA ASP A 446 26.05 -21.04 -4.95
C ASP A 446 26.92 -21.21 -3.70
N ASP A 447 28.24 -21.33 -3.86
CA ASP A 447 29.18 -21.45 -2.74
C ASP A 447 29.19 -20.17 -1.89
N GLU A 448 29.20 -18.98 -2.51
CA GLU A 448 29.11 -17.71 -1.80
C GLU A 448 27.79 -17.54 -1.05
N VAL A 449 26.67 -18.03 -1.61
CA VAL A 449 25.38 -18.06 -0.93
C VAL A 449 25.42 -18.96 0.30
N VAL A 450 26.04 -20.15 0.18
CA VAL A 450 26.23 -21.09 1.31
C VAL A 450 27.15 -20.50 2.38
N GLU A 451 28.25 -19.86 2.00
CA GLU A 451 29.16 -19.19 2.95
C GLU A 451 28.44 -18.06 3.70
N ALA A 452 27.66 -17.24 3.00
CA ALA A 452 26.87 -16.19 3.63
C ALA A 452 25.81 -16.77 4.59
N ALA A 453 25.19 -17.90 4.25
CA ALA A 453 24.24 -18.60 5.11
C ALA A 453 24.92 -19.18 6.36
N ARG A 454 26.14 -19.73 6.25
CA ARG A 454 26.95 -20.17 7.40
C ARG A 454 27.31 -19.00 8.30
N ALA A 455 27.75 -17.91 7.71
CA ALA A 455 28.07 -16.69 8.43
C ALA A 455 26.87 -16.09 9.18
N ALA A 456 25.67 -16.29 8.67
CA ALA A 456 24.41 -15.88 9.31
C ALA A 456 23.82 -16.93 10.26
N GLU A 457 24.55 -18.01 10.58
CA GLU A 457 24.11 -19.11 11.47
C GLU A 457 22.77 -19.73 11.03
N ILE A 458 22.50 -19.85 9.70
CA ILE A 458 21.24 -20.36 9.17
C ILE A 458 21.44 -21.58 8.24
N HIS A 459 22.68 -21.93 7.88
CA HIS A 459 22.98 -23.02 6.94
C HIS A 459 22.35 -24.36 7.34
N ASP A 460 22.55 -24.79 8.57
CA ASP A 460 22.09 -26.10 9.07
C ASP A 460 20.55 -26.15 9.12
N VAL A 461 19.92 -25.04 9.51
CA VAL A 461 18.47 -24.90 9.48
C VAL A 461 17.95 -25.01 8.05
N ILE A 462 18.59 -24.32 7.08
CA ILE A 462 18.21 -24.42 5.66
C ILE A 462 18.33 -25.88 5.18
N CYS A 463 19.41 -26.57 5.52
CA CYS A 463 19.61 -27.97 5.15
C CYS A 463 18.55 -28.92 5.74
N SER A 464 17.99 -28.58 6.89
CA SER A 464 16.89 -29.36 7.53
C SER A 464 15.52 -29.12 6.92
N LEU A 465 15.32 -28.06 6.10
CA LEU A 465 14.08 -27.79 5.40
C LEU A 465 13.81 -28.86 4.33
N PRO A 466 12.53 -29.17 4.01
CA PRO A 466 12.17 -30.25 3.08
C PRO A 466 12.85 -30.23 1.72
N ALA A 467 13.13 -29.03 1.16
CA ALA A 467 13.82 -28.83 -0.10
C ALA A 467 15.16 -28.07 0.06
N GLY A 468 15.69 -27.95 1.26
CA GLY A 468 16.93 -27.24 1.55
C GLY A 468 16.89 -25.82 1.02
N TYR A 469 17.93 -25.39 0.32
CA TYR A 469 18.03 -24.06 -0.32
C TYR A 469 16.97 -23.80 -1.39
N SER A 470 16.31 -24.85 -1.92
CA SER A 470 15.23 -24.73 -2.90
C SER A 470 13.84 -24.58 -2.25
N THR A 471 13.76 -24.55 -0.93
CA THR A 471 12.52 -24.30 -0.21
C THR A 471 12.00 -22.89 -0.51
N LEU A 472 10.71 -22.77 -0.87
CA LEU A 472 10.05 -21.47 -1.07
C LEU A 472 9.83 -20.79 0.28
N ALA A 473 10.16 -19.51 0.37
CA ALA A 473 9.96 -18.73 1.59
C ALA A 473 8.47 -18.42 1.88
N GLY A 474 7.62 -18.50 0.85
CA GLY A 474 6.23 -18.05 0.91
C GLY A 474 6.10 -16.51 0.85
N GLU A 475 4.88 -16.01 0.79
CA GLU A 475 4.61 -14.57 0.74
C GLU A 475 5.07 -13.90 2.04
N GLY A 476 5.94 -12.89 1.92
CA GLY A 476 6.57 -12.21 3.07
C GLY A 476 7.41 -13.14 3.97
N GLY A 477 7.74 -14.35 3.52
CA GLY A 477 8.45 -15.35 4.32
C GLY A 477 7.54 -16.14 5.28
N SER A 478 6.26 -16.28 4.96
CA SER A 478 5.23 -16.90 5.83
C SER A 478 5.49 -18.36 6.19
N GLN A 479 6.33 -19.07 5.44
CA GLN A 479 6.68 -20.47 5.72
C GLN A 479 7.86 -20.62 6.70
N LEU A 480 8.44 -19.52 7.15
CA LEU A 480 9.62 -19.48 8.00
C LEU A 480 9.31 -18.76 9.33
N SER A 481 9.98 -19.17 10.40
CA SER A 481 9.91 -18.47 11.67
C SER A 481 10.52 -17.05 11.57
N ALA A 482 10.20 -16.17 12.51
CA ALA A 482 10.74 -14.81 12.52
C ALA A 482 12.27 -14.79 12.60
N GLY A 483 12.87 -15.68 13.41
CA GLY A 483 14.32 -15.80 13.54
C GLY A 483 15.00 -16.33 12.26
N GLU A 484 14.36 -17.26 11.54
CA GLU A 484 14.86 -17.76 10.25
C GLU A 484 14.82 -16.67 9.19
N ARG A 485 13.70 -15.93 9.08
CA ARG A 485 13.60 -14.78 8.16
C ARG A 485 14.72 -13.76 8.42
N GLN A 486 14.95 -13.44 9.69
CA GLN A 486 15.96 -12.48 10.09
C GLN A 486 17.37 -12.94 9.72
N ARG A 487 17.72 -14.20 9.98
CA ARG A 487 19.04 -14.77 9.60
C ARG A 487 19.24 -14.86 8.09
N ILE A 488 18.19 -15.16 7.32
CA ILE A 488 18.23 -15.12 5.84
C ILE A 488 18.46 -13.68 5.35
N ALA A 489 17.82 -12.68 5.97
CA ALA A 489 18.06 -11.27 5.64
C ALA A 489 19.50 -10.83 5.96
N ILE A 490 20.09 -11.37 7.03
CA ILE A 490 21.50 -11.15 7.35
C ILE A 490 22.40 -11.82 6.30
N ALA A 491 22.15 -13.08 5.91
CA ALA A 491 22.86 -13.75 4.83
C ALA A 491 22.79 -12.95 3.51
N ARG A 492 21.61 -12.37 3.20
CA ARG A 492 21.41 -11.46 2.05
C ARG A 492 22.32 -10.22 2.13
N ALA A 493 22.45 -9.63 3.31
CA ALA A 493 23.34 -8.49 3.50
C ALA A 493 24.81 -8.87 3.38
N LEU A 494 25.21 -10.04 3.90
CA LEU A 494 26.59 -10.52 3.92
C LEU A 494 27.10 -10.99 2.56
N VAL A 495 26.27 -11.64 1.73
CA VAL A 495 26.67 -12.10 0.38
C VAL A 495 27.10 -10.95 -0.53
N ARG A 496 26.64 -9.73 -0.23
CA ARG A 496 27.01 -8.50 -0.93
C ARG A 496 28.48 -8.11 -0.68
N ASN A 497 29.11 -8.61 0.38
CA ASN A 497 30.44 -8.23 0.85
C ASN A 497 30.60 -6.70 1.03
N PRO A 498 29.72 -6.05 1.82
CA PRO A 498 29.66 -4.61 1.93
C PRO A 498 30.86 -4.05 2.72
N ALA A 499 31.26 -2.80 2.41
CA ALA A 499 32.21 -2.04 3.23
C ALA A 499 31.55 -1.48 4.50
N ILE A 500 30.24 -1.21 4.43
CA ILE A 500 29.42 -0.69 5.53
C ILE A 500 28.24 -1.65 5.75
N LEU A 501 28.11 -2.18 6.96
CA LEU A 501 27.01 -3.05 7.36
C LEU A 501 26.09 -2.29 8.34
N LEU A 502 24.82 -2.15 7.97
CA LEU A 502 23.80 -1.47 8.76
C LEU A 502 22.84 -2.50 9.35
N LEU A 503 22.60 -2.43 10.65
CA LEU A 503 21.76 -3.37 11.38
C LEU A 503 20.70 -2.58 12.16
N ASP A 504 19.45 -2.67 11.75
CA ASP A 504 18.33 -2.03 12.44
C ASP A 504 17.57 -3.10 13.25
N GLU A 505 17.84 -3.17 14.55
CA GLU A 505 17.29 -4.17 15.48
C GLU A 505 17.40 -5.62 14.96
N ALA A 506 18.49 -5.93 14.28
CA ALA A 506 18.68 -7.16 13.49
C ALA A 506 18.74 -8.45 14.31
N THR A 507 18.68 -8.40 15.64
CA THR A 507 18.70 -9.57 16.52
C THR A 507 17.45 -9.70 17.41
N SER A 508 16.46 -8.82 17.22
CA SER A 508 15.31 -8.71 18.12
C SER A 508 14.42 -9.96 18.17
N ALA A 509 14.35 -10.73 17.08
CA ALA A 509 13.54 -11.94 16.98
C ALA A 509 14.28 -13.24 17.29
N LEU A 510 15.56 -13.16 17.73
CA LEU A 510 16.40 -14.32 17.98
C LEU A 510 16.35 -14.74 19.45
N ASP A 511 16.49 -16.05 19.68
CA ASP A 511 16.76 -16.64 20.99
C ASP A 511 18.19 -16.28 21.47
N PRO A 512 18.45 -16.24 22.79
CA PRO A 512 19.73 -15.77 23.33
C PRO A 512 20.98 -16.49 22.81
N PRO A 513 21.02 -17.83 22.68
CA PRO A 513 22.17 -18.53 22.13
C PRO A 513 22.46 -18.14 20.68
N THR A 514 21.44 -18.11 19.84
CA THR A 514 21.57 -17.71 18.43
C THR A 514 21.99 -16.25 18.29
N GLU A 515 21.42 -15.36 19.12
CA GLU A 515 21.81 -13.94 19.16
C GLU A 515 23.30 -13.79 19.52
N GLN A 516 23.78 -14.53 20.52
CA GLN A 516 25.18 -14.49 20.95
C GLN A 516 26.13 -15.00 19.85
N ALA A 517 25.82 -16.14 19.21
CA ALA A 517 26.61 -16.69 18.10
C ALA A 517 26.65 -15.73 16.91
N LEU A 518 25.52 -15.14 16.58
CA LEU A 518 25.42 -14.18 15.48
C LEU A 518 26.20 -12.89 15.78
N ASN A 519 26.10 -12.33 17.00
CA ASN A 519 26.85 -11.15 17.40
C ASN A 519 28.36 -11.41 17.36
N ALA A 520 28.82 -12.60 17.81
CA ALA A 520 30.22 -13.02 17.69
C ALA A 520 30.65 -13.09 16.21
N THR A 521 29.77 -13.60 15.33
CA THR A 521 30.07 -13.69 13.90
C THR A 521 30.06 -12.29 13.25
N ILE A 522 29.14 -11.42 13.58
CA ILE A 522 29.10 -10.02 13.09
C ILE A 522 30.37 -9.29 13.54
N HIS A 523 30.82 -9.48 14.79
CA HIS A 523 32.03 -8.88 15.30
C HIS A 523 33.27 -9.38 14.54
N ARG A 524 33.36 -10.69 14.30
CA ARG A 524 34.44 -11.30 13.51
C ARG A 524 34.46 -10.80 12.06
N LEU A 525 33.30 -10.77 11.41
CA LEU A 525 33.14 -10.29 10.03
C LEU A 525 33.27 -8.77 9.94
N GLY A 526 33.06 -8.05 11.03
CA GLY A 526 33.25 -6.61 11.14
C GLY A 526 34.71 -6.18 11.04
N GLN A 527 35.70 -7.10 11.25
CA GLN A 527 37.08 -6.77 11.06
C GLN A 527 37.35 -6.33 9.62
N GLY A 528 37.75 -5.07 9.44
CA GLY A 528 37.95 -4.43 8.12
C GLY A 528 36.67 -3.89 7.44
N ARG A 529 35.53 -3.86 8.15
CA ARG A 529 34.27 -3.26 7.70
C ARG A 529 33.72 -2.34 8.76
N THR A 530 33.01 -1.28 8.35
CA THR A 530 32.30 -0.44 9.30
C THR A 530 30.93 -1.06 9.60
N VAL A 531 30.63 -1.33 10.87
CA VAL A 531 29.34 -1.87 11.32
C VAL A 531 28.62 -0.81 12.13
N ILE A 532 27.38 -0.49 11.76
CA ILE A 532 26.52 0.43 12.51
C ILE A 532 25.26 -0.30 12.92
N SER A 533 25.09 -0.51 14.21
CA SER A 533 23.94 -1.23 14.78
C SER A 533 23.02 -0.27 15.53
N ALA A 534 21.81 -0.07 15.06
CA ALA A 534 20.75 0.57 15.84
C ALA A 534 20.04 -0.50 16.69
N THR A 535 20.10 -0.36 18.00
CA THR A 535 19.52 -1.36 18.90
C THR A 535 19.00 -0.72 20.18
N HIS A 536 17.99 -1.34 20.74
CA HIS A 536 17.55 -1.06 22.11
C HIS A 536 18.15 -2.07 23.12
N ARG A 537 18.84 -3.14 22.64
CA ARG A 537 19.48 -4.16 23.49
C ARG A 537 20.91 -3.79 23.79
N LEU A 538 21.15 -3.31 25.02
CA LEU A 538 22.45 -2.79 25.39
C LEU A 538 23.50 -3.89 25.63
N ALA A 539 23.11 -5.09 26.03
CA ALA A 539 24.02 -6.21 26.22
C ALA A 539 24.87 -6.51 24.97
N SER A 540 24.29 -6.36 23.76
CA SER A 540 24.98 -6.55 22.49
C SER A 540 25.98 -5.42 22.15
N THR A 541 25.92 -4.29 22.86
CA THR A 541 26.73 -3.09 22.55
C THR A 541 28.00 -2.98 23.37
N ALA A 542 28.19 -3.85 24.37
CA ALA A 542 29.35 -3.79 25.27
C ALA A 542 30.71 -3.95 24.55
N GLY A 543 30.72 -4.69 23.42
CA GLY A 543 31.90 -4.89 22.57
C GLY A 543 32.07 -3.86 21.45
N ALA A 544 31.21 -2.85 21.35
CA ALA A 544 31.32 -1.82 20.31
C ALA A 544 32.50 -0.88 20.58
N ASP A 545 33.19 -0.47 19.51
CA ASP A 545 34.31 0.50 19.61
C ASP A 545 33.79 1.87 20.04
N MET A 546 32.55 2.23 19.66
CA MET A 546 31.89 3.47 20.02
C MET A 546 30.39 3.27 20.13
N ILE A 547 29.79 3.94 21.10
CA ILE A 547 28.37 3.95 21.36
C ILE A 547 27.90 5.41 21.29
N PHE A 548 26.85 5.68 20.49
CA PHE A 548 26.13 6.96 20.47
C PHE A 548 24.79 6.77 21.13
N VAL A 549 24.49 7.59 22.13
CA VAL A 549 23.24 7.55 22.87
C VAL A 549 22.33 8.67 22.35
N LEU A 550 21.21 8.29 21.77
CA LEU A 550 20.21 9.23 21.26
C LEU A 550 19.07 9.40 22.26
N ASP A 551 18.70 10.65 22.50
CA ASP A 551 17.46 11.00 23.19
C ASP A 551 16.77 12.15 22.44
N LYS A 552 15.47 11.99 22.18
CA LYS A 552 14.62 13.01 21.51
C LYS A 552 15.25 13.61 20.24
N GLY A 553 15.89 12.78 19.45
CA GLY A 553 16.48 13.17 18.16
C GLY A 553 17.89 13.75 18.22
N SER A 554 18.51 13.87 19.39
CA SER A 554 19.85 14.43 19.56
C SER A 554 20.80 13.41 20.19
N VAL A 555 22.09 13.48 19.86
CA VAL A 555 23.15 12.68 20.52
C VAL A 555 23.46 13.35 21.86
N VAL A 556 23.14 12.67 22.95
CA VAL A 556 23.34 13.19 24.33
C VAL A 556 24.60 12.67 24.99
N GLU A 557 25.06 11.46 24.61
CA GLU A 557 26.27 10.84 25.12
C GLU A 557 26.94 10.06 24.00
N HIS A 558 28.28 9.97 24.04
CA HIS A 558 29.02 9.10 23.16
C HIS A 558 30.32 8.61 23.85
N GLY A 559 30.75 7.43 23.51
CA GLY A 559 31.99 6.83 24.09
C GLY A 559 31.95 5.31 24.04
N ARG A 560 32.95 4.67 24.70
CA ARG A 560 32.97 3.22 24.90
C ARG A 560 32.07 2.83 26.07
N HIS A 561 31.63 1.59 26.11
CA HIS A 561 30.86 1.03 27.22
C HIS A 561 31.53 1.30 28.59
N SER A 562 32.83 1.05 28.69
CA SER A 562 33.62 1.26 29.93
C SER A 562 33.69 2.71 30.42
N MET A 563 33.43 3.68 29.51
CA MET A 563 33.40 5.11 29.86
C MET A 563 31.95 5.57 30.19
N LEU A 564 30.96 5.08 29.45
CA LEU A 564 29.57 5.50 29.62
C LEU A 564 28.90 4.89 30.85
N LEU A 565 29.29 3.68 31.24
CA LEU A 565 28.66 3.00 32.38
C LEU A 565 28.91 3.72 33.71
N PRO A 566 30.15 4.13 34.06
CA PRO A 566 30.43 4.85 35.31
C PRO A 566 29.94 6.34 35.28
N ALA A 567 29.69 6.91 34.12
CA ALA A 567 29.29 8.30 33.97
C ALA A 567 27.86 8.61 34.54
N ALA A 568 27.09 7.58 34.97
CA ALA A 568 25.75 7.68 35.52
C ALA A 568 24.76 8.46 34.66
N GLY A 569 24.98 8.53 33.36
CA GLY A 569 24.19 9.18 32.36
C GLY A 569 22.96 8.36 31.90
N LEU A 570 22.43 8.70 30.74
CA LEU A 570 21.28 7.98 30.14
C LEU A 570 21.67 6.53 29.80
N TYR A 571 22.88 6.33 29.24
CA TYR A 571 23.40 4.98 28.94
C TYR A 571 23.42 4.08 30.18
N SER A 572 23.99 4.57 31.27
CA SER A 572 24.05 3.83 32.52
C SER A 572 22.68 3.47 33.07
N ARG A 573 21.73 4.43 33.02
CA ARG A 573 20.33 4.16 33.43
C ARG A 573 19.66 3.09 32.56
N LEU A 574 19.83 3.16 31.23
CA LEU A 574 19.27 2.18 30.31
C LEU A 574 19.93 0.79 30.50
N TRP A 575 21.26 0.79 30.69
CA TRP A 575 22.02 -0.44 30.97
C TRP A 575 21.52 -1.12 32.25
N ASN A 576 21.50 -0.38 33.34
CA ASN A 576 21.05 -0.91 34.62
C ASN A 576 19.60 -1.39 34.62
N LYS A 577 18.77 -0.83 33.73
CA LYS A 577 17.40 -1.27 33.52
C LYS A 577 17.31 -2.65 32.84
N GLN A 578 18.28 -2.98 31.96
CA GLN A 578 18.27 -4.19 31.15
C GLN A 578 19.16 -5.34 31.68
N THR A 579 20.13 -5.02 32.53
CA THR A 579 21.10 -5.99 33.07
C THR A 579 20.66 -6.57 34.41
N GLY A 580 21.32 -7.63 34.85
CA GLY A 580 21.02 -8.26 36.14
C GLY A 580 20.00 -9.39 36.07
N PHE A 581 19.70 -9.89 34.85
CA PHE A 581 18.92 -11.07 34.63
C PHE A 581 19.77 -12.15 33.97
N THR A 582 19.83 -13.35 34.53
CA THR A 582 20.49 -14.52 33.95
C THR A 582 19.45 -15.52 33.47
N LEU A 583 19.46 -15.83 32.18
CA LEU A 583 18.62 -16.86 31.58
C LEU A 583 19.38 -18.19 31.63
N HIS A 584 18.81 -19.21 32.26
CA HIS A 584 19.39 -20.56 32.24
C HIS A 584 19.20 -21.24 30.88
N ASP A 585 20.02 -22.28 30.61
CA ASP A 585 19.95 -23.08 29.39
C ASP A 585 18.48 -23.50 29.10
N HIS A 586 18.02 -23.22 27.87
CA HIS A 586 16.66 -23.39 27.34
C HIS A 586 15.63 -22.29 27.70
N GLY A 587 16.01 -21.25 28.47
CA GLY A 587 15.12 -20.09 28.72
C GLY A 587 13.97 -20.33 29.69
N ASP A 588 13.86 -21.51 30.32
CA ASP A 588 12.74 -21.92 31.17
C ASP A 588 12.78 -21.28 32.57
N ARG A 589 13.92 -20.77 33.00
CA ARG A 589 14.09 -20.16 34.32
C ARG A 589 14.95 -18.91 34.25
N VAL A 590 14.52 -17.86 34.92
CA VAL A 590 15.26 -16.59 35.03
C VAL A 590 15.73 -16.42 36.47
N GLU A 591 17.04 -16.24 36.65
CA GLU A 591 17.60 -15.71 37.89
C GLU A 591 17.78 -14.21 37.80
N ILE A 592 17.36 -13.47 38.81
CA ILE A 592 17.57 -12.04 38.91
C ILE A 592 18.69 -11.74 39.91
N ASP A 593 19.66 -10.95 39.49
CA ASP A 593 20.72 -10.51 40.39
C ASP A 593 20.17 -9.58 41.50
N ILE A 594 20.69 -9.71 42.72
CA ILE A 594 20.32 -8.85 43.86
C ILE A 594 20.58 -7.37 43.54
N ALA A 595 21.68 -7.08 42.84
CA ALA A 595 21.98 -5.72 42.41
C ALA A 595 20.90 -5.18 41.48
N ARG A 596 20.29 -6.04 40.65
CA ARG A 596 19.18 -5.69 39.74
C ARG A 596 17.88 -5.48 40.53
N LEU A 597 17.55 -6.33 41.49
CA LEU A 597 16.40 -6.13 42.38
C LEU A 597 16.50 -4.76 43.08
N ARG A 598 17.68 -4.40 43.59
CA ARG A 598 17.97 -3.10 44.22
C ARG A 598 17.82 -1.92 43.25
N SER A 599 18.07 -2.11 41.94
CA SER A 599 17.92 -1.05 40.95
C SER A 599 16.48 -0.77 40.56
N LEU A 600 15.53 -1.61 40.90
CA LEU A 600 14.09 -1.35 40.70
C LEU A 600 13.65 -0.27 41.70
N PRO A 601 13.02 0.85 41.23
CA PRO A 601 12.64 1.94 42.11
C PRO A 601 11.83 1.52 43.33
N ILE A 602 10.99 0.49 43.14
CA ILE A 602 10.12 -0.09 44.18
C ILE A 602 10.92 -0.87 45.26
N LEU A 603 12.09 -1.41 44.93
CA LEU A 603 12.90 -2.30 45.79
C LEU A 603 14.25 -1.65 46.19
N SER A 604 14.48 -0.40 45.77
CA SER A 604 15.79 0.27 45.91
C SER A 604 16.23 0.46 47.37
N SER A 605 15.29 0.55 48.31
CA SER A 605 15.54 0.76 49.75
C SER A 605 15.65 -0.54 50.54
N PHE A 606 15.52 -1.73 49.89
CA PHE A 606 15.57 -3.00 50.59
C PHE A 606 17.04 -3.39 50.89
N ASP A 607 17.24 -4.00 52.06
CA ASP A 607 18.54 -4.54 52.45
C ASP A 607 18.86 -5.83 51.65
N GLN A 608 20.14 -6.25 51.71
CA GLN A 608 20.61 -7.39 50.91
C GLN A 608 19.97 -8.72 51.35
N SER A 609 19.64 -8.88 52.61
CA SER A 609 19.01 -10.10 53.14
C SER A 609 17.61 -10.27 52.66
N LEU A 610 16.84 -9.20 52.61
CA LEU A 610 15.48 -9.16 52.14
C LEU A 610 15.39 -9.35 50.59
N LEU A 611 16.33 -8.73 49.86
CA LEU A 611 16.43 -8.94 48.41
C LEU A 611 16.76 -10.39 48.05
N THR A 612 17.59 -11.08 48.87
CA THR A 612 17.89 -12.51 48.68
C THR A 612 16.67 -13.39 48.95
N GLU A 613 15.87 -13.05 49.97
CA GLU A 613 14.63 -13.75 50.25
C GLU A 613 13.62 -13.58 49.09
N LEU A 614 13.46 -12.35 48.59
CA LEU A 614 12.61 -12.04 47.43
C LEU A 614 13.03 -12.75 46.15
N GLN A 615 14.33 -12.86 45.90
CA GLN A 615 14.88 -13.52 44.71
C GLN A 615 14.32 -14.93 44.53
N SER A 616 14.18 -15.67 45.62
CA SER A 616 13.65 -17.05 45.60
C SER A 616 12.13 -17.16 45.41
N GLN A 617 11.40 -16.04 45.55
CA GLN A 617 9.95 -16.03 45.50
C GLN A 617 9.35 -15.63 44.13
N PHE A 618 10.22 -15.22 43.19
CA PHE A 618 9.78 -14.90 41.83
C PHE A 618 9.53 -16.16 40.99
N ASP A 619 8.39 -16.22 40.33
CA ASP A 619 8.04 -17.21 39.30
C ASP A 619 8.39 -16.64 37.91
N THR A 620 8.93 -17.48 37.02
CA THR A 620 9.17 -17.10 35.61
C THR A 620 7.93 -17.45 34.75
N GLU A 621 7.44 -16.48 33.98
CA GLU A 621 6.28 -16.65 33.11
C GLU A 621 6.59 -16.23 31.67
N HIS A 622 6.10 -16.98 30.70
CA HIS A 622 6.33 -16.76 29.26
C HIS A 622 5.03 -16.38 28.56
N TYR A 623 5.04 -15.30 27.81
CA TYR A 623 3.88 -14.81 27.08
C TYR A 623 4.21 -14.65 25.59
N PRO A 624 3.50 -15.33 24.67
CA PRO A 624 3.67 -15.12 23.23
C PRO A 624 3.15 -13.73 22.81
N ALA A 625 3.63 -13.24 21.66
CA ALA A 625 3.16 -12.00 21.08
C ALA A 625 1.63 -11.99 20.91
N GLY A 626 1.00 -10.85 21.21
CA GLY A 626 -0.46 -10.68 21.16
C GLY A 626 -1.21 -11.16 22.42
N ARG A 627 -0.57 -11.93 23.32
CA ARG A 627 -1.20 -12.43 24.56
C ARG A 627 -1.40 -11.28 25.55
N VAL A 628 -2.56 -11.26 26.20
CA VAL A 628 -2.83 -10.39 27.34
C VAL A 628 -2.16 -11.00 28.58
N ILE A 629 -1.33 -10.21 29.29
CA ILE A 629 -0.66 -10.60 30.51
C ILE A 629 -1.58 -10.33 31.70
N VAL A 630 -2.20 -9.14 31.74
CA VAL A 630 -3.24 -8.77 32.71
C VAL A 630 -4.36 -8.03 32.00
N HIS A 631 -5.60 -8.27 32.43
CA HIS A 631 -6.77 -7.60 31.86
C HIS A 631 -7.31 -6.52 32.80
N GLU A 632 -7.76 -5.37 32.25
CA GLU A 632 -8.45 -4.36 33.04
C GLU A 632 -9.69 -4.98 33.71
N GLY A 633 -9.85 -4.74 35.01
CA GLY A 633 -10.95 -5.30 35.80
C GLY A 633 -10.65 -6.66 36.47
N ASP A 634 -9.58 -7.36 36.08
CA ASP A 634 -9.19 -8.64 36.73
C ASP A 634 -8.71 -8.40 38.19
N PRO A 635 -8.79 -9.40 39.07
CA PRO A 635 -8.19 -9.31 40.39
C PRO A 635 -6.68 -9.09 40.30
N GLY A 636 -6.18 -8.11 41.06
CA GLY A 636 -4.72 -7.87 41.12
C GLY A 636 -4.07 -8.86 42.09
N ASP A 637 -3.53 -9.95 41.59
CA ASP A 637 -2.94 -11.04 42.36
C ASP A 637 -1.42 -11.14 42.30
N ARG A 638 -0.77 -10.50 41.30
CA ARG A 638 0.67 -10.54 41.07
C ARG A 638 1.25 -9.19 40.68
N PHE A 639 2.55 -9.02 40.98
CA PHE A 639 3.43 -7.99 40.50
C PHE A 639 4.32 -8.57 39.41
N TYR A 640 4.63 -7.82 38.36
CA TYR A 640 5.39 -8.30 37.20
C TYR A 640 6.59 -7.42 36.91
N VAL A 641 7.72 -8.03 36.50
CA VAL A 641 8.88 -7.37 35.92
C VAL A 641 9.16 -7.97 34.56
N ILE A 642 9.24 -7.16 33.51
CA ILE A 642 9.60 -7.64 32.16
C ILE A 642 11.11 -7.86 32.14
N VAL A 643 11.51 -9.11 32.00
CA VAL A 643 12.91 -9.50 31.80
C VAL A 643 13.31 -9.29 30.36
N ARG A 644 12.46 -9.72 29.44
CA ARG A 644 12.66 -9.63 28.00
C ARG A 644 11.32 -9.46 27.28
N GLY A 645 11.27 -8.55 26.30
CA GLY A 645 10.09 -8.30 25.48
C GLY A 645 9.55 -6.90 25.61
N ALA A 646 8.39 -6.68 24.98
CA ALA A 646 7.67 -5.42 25.10
C ALA A 646 6.17 -5.68 25.22
N ALA A 647 5.48 -4.83 25.99
CA ALA A 647 4.06 -4.91 26.21
C ALA A 647 3.42 -3.51 26.16
N THR A 648 2.22 -3.42 25.58
CA THR A 648 1.45 -2.16 25.52
C THR A 648 0.47 -2.14 26.66
N VAL A 649 0.40 -0.98 27.33
CA VAL A 649 -0.60 -0.67 28.37
C VAL A 649 -1.73 0.10 27.72
N SER A 650 -2.96 -0.39 27.85
CA SER A 650 -4.16 0.21 27.28
C SER A 650 -5.32 0.21 28.25
N LYS A 651 -6.21 1.20 28.13
CA LYS A 651 -7.42 1.31 28.94
C LYS A 651 -8.64 1.35 28.03
N ALA A 652 -9.72 0.67 28.44
CA ALA A 652 -10.97 0.69 27.72
C ALA A 652 -11.58 2.10 27.73
N HIS A 653 -11.97 2.61 26.56
CA HIS A 653 -12.67 3.90 26.45
C HIS A 653 -14.15 3.74 26.83
N ARG A 654 -14.74 4.75 27.52
CA ARG A 654 -16.13 4.69 27.99
C ARG A 654 -17.18 4.62 26.87
N ASP A 655 -16.84 5.03 25.65
CA ASP A 655 -17.75 5.14 24.49
C ASP A 655 -17.53 4.09 23.41
N GLY A 656 -16.82 2.99 23.68
CA GLY A 656 -16.77 1.80 22.80
C GLY A 656 -15.84 1.90 21.59
N ASP A 657 -15.08 2.97 21.41
CA ASP A 657 -14.01 3.10 20.43
C ASP A 657 -12.67 2.55 20.96
N ASN A 658 -11.69 2.35 20.07
CA ASN A 658 -10.38 1.74 20.33
C ASN A 658 -9.80 2.09 21.70
N PRO A 659 -9.23 1.09 22.45
CA PRO A 659 -8.66 1.35 23.75
C PRO A 659 -7.52 2.38 23.66
N ASP A 660 -7.52 3.34 24.58
CA ASP A 660 -6.48 4.36 24.68
C ASP A 660 -5.15 3.69 25.07
N VAL A 661 -4.13 3.84 24.21
CA VAL A 661 -2.77 3.38 24.52
C VAL A 661 -2.11 4.37 25.48
N LEU A 662 -1.86 3.92 26.70
CA LEU A 662 -1.28 4.73 27.77
C LEU A 662 0.25 4.74 27.74
N GLY A 663 0.85 3.67 27.19
CA GLY A 663 2.30 3.55 27.09
C GLY A 663 2.77 2.17 26.64
N VAL A 664 4.09 2.06 26.46
CA VAL A 664 4.77 0.80 26.12
C VAL A 664 5.77 0.49 27.23
N LEU A 665 5.70 -0.74 27.75
CA LEU A 665 6.63 -1.31 28.69
C LEU A 665 7.66 -2.17 27.92
N GLN A 666 8.92 -2.11 28.36
CA GLN A 666 10.05 -2.81 27.71
C GLN A 666 10.90 -3.56 28.74
N ASP A 667 11.98 -4.19 28.28
CA ASP A 667 12.94 -4.89 29.13
C ASP A 667 13.31 -4.05 30.38
N GLY A 668 13.14 -4.64 31.57
CA GLY A 668 13.41 -4.00 32.85
C GLY A 668 12.27 -3.16 33.41
N ASP A 669 11.16 -2.96 32.71
CA ASP A 669 9.96 -2.31 33.25
C ASP A 669 9.17 -3.25 34.15
N PHE A 670 8.34 -2.67 35.01
CA PHE A 670 7.47 -3.41 35.92
C PHE A 670 6.04 -2.85 35.89
N PHE A 671 5.07 -3.69 36.28
CA PHE A 671 3.65 -3.34 36.31
C PHE A 671 2.86 -4.18 37.32
N GLY A 672 1.64 -3.76 37.59
CA GLY A 672 0.72 -4.49 38.49
C GLY A 672 0.78 -4.01 39.95
N GLU A 673 1.68 -3.09 40.30
CA GLU A 673 1.85 -2.54 41.65
C GLU A 673 0.61 -1.79 42.15
N ILE A 674 -0.10 -1.06 41.28
CA ILE A 674 -1.26 -0.26 41.63
C ILE A 674 -2.38 -1.10 42.24
N ALA A 675 -2.72 -2.20 41.59
CA ALA A 675 -3.77 -3.11 42.02
C ALA A 675 -3.44 -3.81 43.34
N LEU A 676 -2.15 -4.05 43.61
CA LEU A 676 -1.68 -4.65 44.85
C LEU A 676 -1.73 -3.67 46.01
N LEU A 677 -1.42 -2.39 45.77
CA LEU A 677 -1.38 -1.35 46.82
C LEU A 677 -2.77 -0.84 47.22
N LYS A 678 -3.68 -0.69 46.25
CA LYS A 678 -5.01 -0.16 46.45
C LYS A 678 -6.06 -1.21 46.78
N ASP A 679 -5.71 -2.49 46.66
CA ASP A 679 -6.65 -3.61 46.73
C ASP A 679 -7.84 -3.45 45.77
N THR A 680 -7.52 -2.98 44.56
CA THR A 680 -8.47 -2.73 43.47
C THR A 680 -8.23 -3.70 42.33
N PRO A 681 -9.22 -3.93 41.46
CA PRO A 681 -8.98 -4.61 40.19
C PRO A 681 -7.90 -3.93 39.34
N ARG A 682 -7.36 -4.64 38.36
CA ARG A 682 -6.38 -4.10 37.39
C ARG A 682 -6.91 -2.85 36.71
N THR A 683 -6.13 -1.80 36.71
CA THR A 683 -6.53 -0.45 36.22
C THR A 683 -6.33 -0.27 34.71
N ALA A 684 -5.65 -1.20 34.06
CA ALA A 684 -5.38 -1.21 32.64
C ALA A 684 -5.07 -2.62 32.15
N THR A 685 -5.23 -2.85 30.84
CA THR A 685 -4.84 -4.07 30.15
C THR A 685 -3.40 -3.97 29.69
N VAL A 686 -2.58 -4.99 30.00
CA VAL A 686 -1.20 -5.11 29.51
C VAL A 686 -1.14 -6.27 28.54
N ARG A 687 -0.75 -6.00 27.29
CA ARG A 687 -0.68 -6.95 26.19
C ARG A 687 0.75 -7.03 25.65
N ALA A 688 1.30 -8.25 25.56
CA ALA A 688 2.58 -8.49 24.92
C ALA A 688 2.52 -8.12 23.43
N THR A 689 3.38 -7.21 22.97
CA THR A 689 3.53 -6.84 21.55
C THR A 689 4.51 -7.73 20.81
N MET A 690 5.42 -8.34 21.56
CA MET A 690 6.36 -9.38 21.13
C MET A 690 6.45 -10.46 22.23
N PRO A 691 7.10 -11.62 21.98
CA PRO A 691 7.27 -12.62 23.04
C PRO A 691 7.91 -12.02 24.28
N CYS A 692 7.25 -12.16 25.44
CA CYS A 692 7.70 -11.61 26.71
C CYS A 692 8.09 -12.71 27.70
N ILE A 693 9.19 -12.51 28.42
CA ILE A 693 9.58 -13.25 29.61
C ILE A 693 9.40 -12.31 30.79
N CYS A 694 8.55 -12.68 31.73
CA CYS A 694 8.27 -11.87 32.92
C CYS A 694 8.63 -12.66 34.19
N LEU A 695 9.11 -11.95 35.20
CA LEU A 695 9.13 -12.42 36.58
C LEU A 695 7.89 -11.94 37.28
N SER A 696 7.17 -12.85 37.95
CA SER A 696 5.98 -12.53 38.74
C SER A 696 6.16 -12.81 40.22
N LEU A 697 5.63 -11.93 41.05
CA LEU A 697 5.61 -12.07 42.51
C LEU A 697 4.16 -12.04 43.01
N ARG A 698 3.77 -13.04 43.81
CA ARG A 698 2.41 -13.14 44.31
C ARG A 698 2.08 -12.04 45.32
N ARG A 699 0.80 -11.60 45.37
CA ARG A 699 0.27 -10.59 46.28
C ARG A 699 0.66 -10.83 47.73
N GLU A 700 0.50 -12.08 48.21
CA GLU A 700 0.79 -12.46 49.60
C GLU A 700 2.23 -12.10 49.99
N ASN A 701 3.19 -12.46 49.15
CA ASN A 701 4.60 -12.20 49.38
C ASN A 701 4.93 -10.69 49.33
N PHE A 702 4.37 -10.01 48.33
CA PHE A 702 4.56 -8.57 48.18
C PHE A 702 3.95 -7.79 49.36
N THR A 703 2.72 -8.14 49.79
CA THR A 703 2.02 -7.49 50.90
C THR A 703 2.70 -7.79 52.24
N ALA A 704 3.19 -9.02 52.48
CA ALA A 704 3.90 -9.39 53.69
C ALA A 704 5.16 -8.51 53.87
N ILE A 705 5.88 -8.24 52.79
CA ILE A 705 7.05 -7.39 52.79
C ILE A 705 6.70 -5.92 53.10
N LEU A 706 5.69 -5.37 52.45
CA LEU A 706 5.27 -4.00 52.67
C LEU A 706 4.72 -3.74 54.11
N ASN A 707 4.09 -4.78 54.68
CA ASN A 707 3.63 -4.67 56.08
C ASN A 707 4.76 -4.74 57.12
N ARG A 708 5.87 -5.42 56.76
CA ARG A 708 7.08 -5.53 57.59
C ARG A 708 7.91 -4.23 57.59
N PHE A 709 7.80 -3.41 56.51
CA PHE A 709 8.62 -2.20 56.30
C PHE A 709 7.77 -1.01 55.88
N PRO A 710 7.22 -0.23 56.85
CA PRO A 710 6.33 0.92 56.56
C PRO A 710 6.93 2.02 55.70
N ASP A 711 8.21 2.34 55.85
CA ASP A 711 8.91 3.37 55.04
C ASP A 711 8.95 3.00 53.57
N ILE A 712 9.11 1.73 53.30
CA ILE A 712 9.13 1.18 51.94
C ILE A 712 7.72 1.24 51.33
N ARG A 713 6.71 0.95 52.15
CA ARG A 713 5.31 1.08 51.73
C ARG A 713 4.98 2.48 51.24
N GLU A 714 5.49 3.52 51.95
CA GLU A 714 5.27 4.89 51.59
C GLU A 714 5.94 5.27 50.27
N GLN A 715 7.19 4.87 50.04
CA GLN A 715 7.91 5.11 48.79
C GLN A 715 7.23 4.44 47.60
N VAL A 716 6.86 3.16 47.75
CA VAL A 716 6.15 2.41 46.73
C VAL A 716 4.80 3.07 46.39
N THR A 717 4.12 3.57 47.43
CA THR A 717 2.83 4.28 47.27
C THR A 717 3.02 5.59 46.50
N GLN A 718 4.12 6.33 46.69
CA GLN A 718 4.41 7.54 45.92
C GLN A 718 4.62 7.28 44.44
N ILE A 719 5.36 6.23 44.08
CA ILE A 719 5.58 5.82 42.69
C ILE A 719 4.25 5.40 42.02
N ALA A 720 3.45 4.60 42.73
CA ALA A 720 2.16 4.17 42.22
C ALA A 720 1.17 5.35 42.06
N ARG A 721 1.21 6.35 42.94
CA ARG A 721 0.41 7.59 42.84
C ARG A 721 0.78 8.38 41.56
N ALA A 722 2.07 8.52 41.26
CA ALA A 722 2.54 9.25 40.09
C ALA A 722 2.04 8.57 38.78
N ARG A 723 2.08 7.24 38.73
CA ARG A 723 1.56 6.46 37.60
C ARG A 723 0.04 6.50 37.49
N TYR A 724 -0.66 6.42 38.62
CA TYR A 724 -2.11 6.47 38.67
C TYR A 724 -2.67 7.83 38.22
N ALA A 725 -1.98 8.93 38.53
CA ALA A 725 -2.32 10.27 38.06
C ALA A 725 -2.25 10.37 36.52
N GLN A 726 -1.33 9.65 35.87
CA GLN A 726 -1.24 9.59 34.42
C GLN A 726 -2.46 8.87 33.78
N LEU A 727 -3.21 8.07 34.56
CA LEU A 727 -4.43 7.40 34.13
C LEU A 727 -5.68 8.31 34.19
N GLY A 728 -5.52 9.60 34.54
CA GLY A 728 -6.62 10.56 34.66
C GLY A 728 -7.52 10.31 35.89
N GLN A 729 -7.06 9.59 36.92
CA GLN A 729 -7.80 9.25 38.11
C GLN A 729 -7.15 9.87 39.37
N GLY A 730 -7.96 10.47 40.24
CA GLY A 730 -7.49 10.98 41.52
C GLY A 730 -7.16 9.84 42.50
N TRP A 731 -6.01 9.95 43.18
CA TRP A 731 -5.63 9.00 44.24
C TRP A 731 -6.32 9.40 45.54
N GLU A 732 -7.56 8.97 45.78
CA GLU A 732 -8.18 9.08 47.10
C GLU A 732 -7.75 7.90 47.99
N THR A 733 -7.29 8.21 49.21
CA THR A 733 -7.01 7.21 50.25
C THR A 733 -8.32 6.74 50.85
N SER A 734 -8.74 5.50 50.61
CA SER A 734 -9.78 4.83 51.42
C SER A 734 -9.19 4.35 52.72
#